data_00f51f60b5c5711d4edf9144e9e3098e
#
_entry.id   00f51f60b5c5711d4edf9144e9e3098e
#
_cell.length_a   1.000
_cell.length_b   1.000
_cell.length_c   1.000
_cell.angle_alpha   90.00
_cell.angle_beta   90.00
_cell.angle_gamma   90.00
#
_symmetry.space_group_name_H-M   'P 1'
#
loop_
_entity.id
_entity.type
_entity.pdbx_description
1 polymer ?
#
loop_
_entity_poly.entity_id
_entity_poly.type
_entity_poly.pdbx_seq_one_letter_code
_entity_poly.pdbx_strand_id
1 'polypeptide(L)'
;MPVDERFRLTLAAVGILFFLTLAVATLRFHRLDELPPGLFFDEGANGLDALQVLRGEHAVYFPRNNGREPLGIYLMALAISILGRTELAIRMPTALAGTGTVFAVFWLGWLLFGRDEKCGTATPWRGLLIGGLAAGMLSVSLAQTVIGRTAFRVNFLPLLLCLSVALLWEGWQRRSSWRIALAGACAGLLAYTYIAARLAPVLFLLFGMSTILRWAASQDVGVEKGRGLFSLRFSPLASRLRAEIPLAGVFVGVGVAVSAPILFYFVMNPDQFFARSNQVSVFQSDMTFGNLFLAFFVNAWEHLFAFGIRGDPNWRHNFPGRPMLNLWEAFFLWCGVSIAVWRWRQPAFRLLLLWFALLLLPALLSRDDNVPHFLRMLGATPAIYLLTSAGVWETARLLRNRLFSGHDNSSLLRRVGDTRAGILLTLVVSGVLLAQGVHTYGYYFQEWGTSPGLDEVYEQIWTDLAIEMNKKPSEPGTVYLIGRTSDYAWHHQATTHPSFEYLYTGFAQTRIIHATTTHNLAPRIESALAAQEKVSTVHYVDWEDCLVGGNEYTDLQVTALLEKNGRYLKSESHDSFRIHSYAEIDLNRPWTFYEHLEPVTVDYDGGISVHGFALGLGKEQLSLNQQFDLDQERRLWIVILWQTAFDLEAVYSISLRLHSPEGGMVYQQDTVLENSASFPTNRWKADELVETLHFLDLPSELPPGNYELRLMLYDFETLKPAVELGVWEPETVLTSLQLSVGR
;
A
#
# COMPACT_ATOMS: atom_id res chain seq x y z
N MET A 1 37.11 -11.36 32.86
CA MET A 1 37.37 -11.82 31.48
C MET A 1 38.83 -11.54 31.15
N PRO A 2 39.62 -12.52 30.66
CA PRO A 2 41.00 -12.30 30.21
C PRO A 2 41.06 -11.24 29.10
N VAL A 3 42.19 -10.51 29.02
CA VAL A 3 42.40 -9.43 28.03
C VAL A 3 42.21 -9.95 26.61
N ASP A 4 42.76 -11.12 26.30
CA ASP A 4 42.67 -11.80 25.00
C ASP A 4 41.23 -12.14 24.60
N GLU A 5 40.38 -12.53 25.53
CA GLU A 5 38.97 -12.81 25.32
C GLU A 5 38.15 -11.55 25.08
N ARG A 6 38.46 -10.43 25.76
CA ARG A 6 37.85 -9.10 25.49
C ARG A 6 38.19 -8.62 24.10
N PHE A 7 39.44 -8.74 23.68
CA PHE A 7 39.90 -8.36 22.35
C PHE A 7 39.15 -9.13 21.27
N ARG A 8 39.06 -10.46 21.39
CA ARG A 8 38.34 -11.30 20.41
C ARG A 8 36.84 -10.97 20.33
N LEU A 9 36.22 -10.74 21.50
CA LEU A 9 34.81 -10.32 21.55
C LEU A 9 34.58 -8.96 20.84
N THR A 10 35.46 -8.00 21.09
CA THR A 10 35.40 -6.69 20.44
C THR A 10 35.58 -6.80 18.93
N LEU A 11 36.56 -7.59 18.48
CA LEU A 11 36.81 -7.82 17.05
C LEU A 11 35.60 -8.47 16.38
N ALA A 12 34.99 -9.47 17.00
CA ALA A 12 33.79 -10.12 16.51
C ALA A 12 32.59 -9.13 16.46
N ALA A 13 32.41 -8.30 17.48
CA ALA A 13 31.36 -7.28 17.49
C ALA A 13 31.56 -6.27 16.36
N VAL A 14 32.79 -5.79 16.16
CA VAL A 14 33.11 -4.87 15.05
C VAL A 14 32.85 -5.53 13.69
N GLY A 15 33.23 -6.80 13.50
CA GLY A 15 32.96 -7.55 12.27
C GLY A 15 31.44 -7.69 11.99
N ILE A 16 30.66 -8.02 13.02
CA ILE A 16 29.20 -8.10 12.90
C ILE A 16 28.62 -6.71 12.53
N LEU A 17 28.99 -5.67 13.25
CA LEU A 17 28.49 -4.31 12.97
C LEU A 17 28.87 -3.84 11.56
N PHE A 18 30.07 -4.15 11.10
CA PHE A 18 30.51 -3.85 9.72
C PHE A 18 29.63 -4.59 8.69
N PHE A 19 29.41 -5.90 8.87
CA PHE A 19 28.52 -6.68 8.00
C PHE A 19 27.09 -6.10 7.98
N LEU A 20 26.52 -5.83 9.16
CA LEU A 20 25.18 -5.24 9.24
C LEU A 20 25.10 -3.88 8.53
N THR A 21 26.11 -3.03 8.74
CA THR A 21 26.17 -1.71 8.08
C THR A 21 26.23 -1.86 6.56
N LEU A 22 27.08 -2.75 6.04
CA LEU A 22 27.18 -3.02 4.61
C LEU A 22 25.88 -3.57 4.04
N ALA A 23 25.28 -4.56 4.70
CA ALA A 23 24.03 -5.18 4.27
C ALA A 23 22.88 -4.16 4.19
N VAL A 24 22.68 -3.34 5.24
CA VAL A 24 21.62 -2.33 5.23
C VAL A 24 21.90 -1.19 4.28
N ALA A 25 23.17 -0.75 4.13
CA ALA A 25 23.54 0.28 3.17
C ALA A 25 23.21 -0.16 1.74
N THR A 26 23.56 -1.39 1.39
CA THR A 26 23.31 -1.94 0.07
C THR A 26 21.83 -2.23 -0.18
N LEU A 27 21.14 -2.91 0.74
CA LEU A 27 19.77 -3.37 0.49
C LEU A 27 18.71 -2.30 0.74
N ARG A 28 18.97 -1.29 1.58
CA ARG A 28 17.96 -0.29 1.95
C ARG A 28 18.15 1.07 1.33
N PHE A 29 19.38 1.46 0.95
CA PHE A 29 19.66 2.81 0.43
C PHE A 29 20.12 2.83 -1.03
N HIS A 30 20.69 1.72 -1.56
CA HIS A 30 21.11 1.67 -2.95
C HIS A 30 19.91 1.88 -3.89
N ARG A 31 19.94 2.91 -4.75
CA ARG A 31 18.88 3.29 -5.68
C ARG A 31 17.51 3.49 -4.99
N LEU A 32 17.47 4.11 -3.80
CA LEU A 32 16.23 4.34 -3.06
C LEU A 32 15.32 5.39 -3.73
N ASP A 33 15.90 6.23 -4.54
CA ASP A 33 15.26 7.22 -5.40
C ASP A 33 14.64 6.63 -6.68
N GLU A 34 15.09 5.43 -7.11
CA GLU A 34 14.62 4.80 -8.33
C GLU A 34 13.70 3.59 -8.06
N LEU A 35 13.95 2.87 -6.95
CA LEU A 35 13.22 1.64 -6.62
C LEU A 35 12.67 1.68 -5.19
N PRO A 36 11.37 1.38 -5.01
CA PRO A 36 10.35 0.98 -6.00
C PRO A 36 10.12 2.03 -7.07
N PRO A 37 9.60 1.67 -8.26
CA PRO A 37 9.30 2.64 -9.31
C PRO A 37 8.15 3.54 -8.88
N GLY A 38 8.18 4.81 -9.23
CA GLY A 38 7.11 5.76 -8.92
C GLY A 38 6.81 5.95 -7.43
N LEU A 39 5.82 6.76 -7.13
CA LEU A 39 5.34 7.05 -5.79
C LEU A 39 3.89 6.55 -5.66
N PHE A 40 3.70 5.49 -4.88
CA PHE A 40 2.38 4.93 -4.61
C PHE A 40 1.46 5.94 -3.90
N PHE A 41 0.15 5.83 -4.10
CA PHE A 41 -0.89 6.72 -3.55
C PHE A 41 -0.68 7.10 -2.09
N ASP A 42 -0.44 6.13 -1.20
CA ASP A 42 -0.24 6.40 0.24
C ASP A 42 1.05 7.18 0.51
N GLU A 43 2.10 6.95 -0.29
CA GLU A 43 3.37 7.69 -0.19
C GLU A 43 3.17 9.15 -0.58
N GLY A 44 2.49 9.39 -1.71
CA GLY A 44 2.12 10.73 -2.15
C GLY A 44 1.25 11.47 -1.14
N ALA A 45 0.24 10.79 -0.60
CA ALA A 45 -0.63 11.35 0.41
C ALA A 45 0.10 11.65 1.74
N ASN A 46 1.09 10.83 2.14
CA ASN A 46 1.98 11.17 3.26
C ASN A 46 2.81 12.42 2.95
N GLY A 47 3.28 12.56 1.71
CA GLY A 47 4.00 13.74 1.25
C GLY A 47 3.18 15.01 1.31
N LEU A 48 1.91 14.97 0.90
CA LEU A 48 0.99 16.10 0.98
C LEU A 48 0.72 16.51 2.42
N ASP A 49 0.49 15.56 3.33
CA ASP A 49 0.33 15.84 4.75
C ASP A 49 1.62 16.42 5.35
N ALA A 50 2.80 15.94 4.92
CA ALA A 50 4.10 16.50 5.32
C ALA A 50 4.30 17.93 4.80
N LEU A 51 3.82 18.27 3.60
CA LEU A 51 3.82 19.65 3.09
C LEU A 51 2.90 20.57 3.90
N GLN A 52 1.76 20.09 4.40
CA GLN A 52 0.89 20.85 5.30
C GLN A 52 1.63 21.18 6.61
N VAL A 53 2.36 20.21 7.17
CA VAL A 53 3.21 20.45 8.36
C VAL A 53 4.23 21.55 8.09
N LEU A 54 4.89 21.54 6.92
CA LEU A 54 5.86 22.58 6.55
C LEU A 54 5.23 23.97 6.33
N ARG A 55 3.93 24.02 6.03
CA ARG A 55 3.16 25.28 5.95
C ARG A 55 2.70 25.77 7.33
N GLY A 56 2.98 25.03 8.42
CA GLY A 56 2.57 25.38 9.78
C GLY A 56 1.23 24.77 10.22
N GLU A 57 0.61 23.90 9.43
CA GLU A 57 -0.61 23.20 9.76
C GLU A 57 -0.28 21.93 10.56
N HIS A 58 -0.03 22.12 11.86
CA HIS A 58 0.34 21.00 12.73
C HIS A 58 -0.88 20.21 13.20
N ALA A 59 -0.86 18.89 13.02
CA ALA A 59 -1.91 18.00 13.45
C ALA A 59 -1.35 16.84 14.30
N VAL A 60 -2.14 16.41 15.30
CA VAL A 60 -1.83 15.25 16.15
C VAL A 60 -2.29 13.96 15.47
N TYR A 61 -3.19 14.06 14.51
CA TYR A 61 -3.71 12.96 13.70
C TYR A 61 -4.18 13.51 12.36
N PHE A 62 -3.85 12.85 11.27
CA PHE A 62 -4.20 13.27 9.92
C PHE A 62 -5.36 12.43 9.40
N PRO A 63 -6.53 13.03 9.10
CA PRO A 63 -7.72 12.28 8.71
C PRO A 63 -7.70 11.75 7.28
N ARG A 64 -6.84 12.29 6.41
CA ARG A 64 -6.72 11.84 5.00
C ARG A 64 -6.46 10.34 4.92
N ASN A 65 -7.04 9.68 3.91
CA ASN A 65 -6.82 8.26 3.61
C ASN A 65 -7.01 7.34 4.85
N ASN A 66 -8.22 7.35 5.40
CA ASN A 66 -8.64 6.54 6.56
C ASN A 66 -7.91 6.82 7.88
N GLY A 67 -7.28 7.95 8.00
CA GLY A 67 -6.61 8.40 9.22
C GLY A 67 -5.19 7.87 9.39
N ARG A 68 -4.30 8.76 9.83
CA ARG A 68 -2.87 8.47 9.97
C ARG A 68 -2.28 9.02 11.24
N GLU A 69 -1.48 8.20 11.90
CA GLU A 69 -0.65 8.61 13.01
C GLU A 69 0.52 9.48 12.50
N PRO A 70 0.92 10.52 13.25
CA PRO A 70 1.70 11.64 12.72
C PRO A 70 3.22 11.44 12.65
N LEU A 71 3.83 10.51 13.41
CA LEU A 71 5.29 10.42 13.55
C LEU A 71 6.01 10.34 12.21
N GLY A 72 5.54 9.44 11.33
CA GLY A 72 6.12 9.28 9.99
C GLY A 72 6.01 10.56 9.17
N ILE A 73 4.85 11.22 9.22
CA ILE A 73 4.56 12.44 8.45
C ILE A 73 5.50 13.59 8.87
N TYR A 74 5.70 13.79 10.19
CA TYR A 74 6.63 14.83 10.69
C TYR A 74 8.08 14.52 10.31
N LEU A 75 8.50 13.24 10.32
CA LEU A 75 9.84 12.86 9.88
C LEU A 75 10.01 13.02 8.36
N MET A 76 8.98 12.77 7.58
CA MET A 76 8.96 13.06 6.15
C MET A 76 8.99 14.56 5.89
N ALA A 77 8.28 15.39 6.67
CA ALA A 77 8.37 16.85 6.58
C ALA A 77 9.80 17.33 6.83
N LEU A 78 10.48 16.79 7.84
CA LEU A 78 11.89 17.08 8.08
C LEU A 78 12.77 16.67 6.90
N ALA A 79 12.56 15.48 6.34
CA ALA A 79 13.31 15.01 5.18
C ALA A 79 13.06 15.88 3.94
N ILE A 80 11.82 16.28 3.68
CA ILE A 80 11.45 17.20 2.58
C ILE A 80 12.12 18.57 2.75
N SER A 81 12.23 19.08 3.97
CA SER A 81 12.90 20.36 4.22
C SER A 81 14.40 20.35 3.88
N ILE A 82 15.02 19.16 3.86
CA ILE A 82 16.45 18.94 3.58
C ILE A 82 16.69 18.51 2.13
N LEU A 83 15.88 17.57 1.63
CA LEU A 83 16.08 16.90 0.35
C LEU A 83 15.14 17.41 -0.77
N GLY A 84 14.24 18.34 -0.43
CA GLY A 84 13.22 18.82 -1.36
C GLY A 84 12.06 17.83 -1.55
N ARG A 85 11.13 18.19 -2.46
CA ARG A 85 9.97 17.37 -2.83
C ARG A 85 10.41 16.26 -3.80
N THR A 86 10.87 15.16 -3.26
CA THR A 86 11.41 14.03 -4.01
C THR A 86 10.89 12.71 -3.42
N GLU A 87 10.93 11.64 -4.20
CA GLU A 87 10.62 10.28 -3.72
C GLU A 87 11.58 9.87 -2.58
N LEU A 88 12.86 10.21 -2.73
CA LEU A 88 13.88 9.95 -1.71
C LEU A 88 13.52 10.57 -0.36
N ALA A 89 13.00 11.80 -0.35
CA ALA A 89 12.60 12.48 0.88
C ALA A 89 11.47 11.76 1.63
N ILE A 90 10.54 11.15 0.90
CA ILE A 90 9.43 10.37 1.47
C ILE A 90 9.92 9.03 2.03
N ARG A 91 10.83 8.33 1.35
CA ARG A 91 11.30 6.98 1.68
C ARG A 91 12.44 6.96 2.71
N MET A 92 13.24 7.99 2.78
CA MET A 92 14.42 8.07 3.66
C MET A 92 14.09 7.82 5.15
N PRO A 93 13.05 8.42 5.76
CA PRO A 93 12.74 8.18 7.17
C PRO A 93 12.40 6.72 7.49
N THR A 94 11.69 6.02 6.60
CA THR A 94 11.32 4.61 6.79
C THR A 94 12.50 3.67 6.57
N ALA A 95 13.37 3.95 5.61
CA ALA A 95 14.63 3.23 5.39
C ALA A 95 15.56 3.36 6.61
N LEU A 96 15.64 4.55 7.20
CA LEU A 96 16.38 4.79 8.44
C LEU A 96 15.76 4.05 9.63
N ALA A 97 14.43 4.04 9.76
CA ALA A 97 13.74 3.30 10.82
C ALA A 97 13.97 1.80 10.71
N GLY A 98 13.85 1.23 9.50
CA GLY A 98 14.17 -0.16 9.25
C GLY A 98 15.63 -0.52 9.54
N THR A 99 16.56 0.36 9.20
CA THR A 99 17.99 0.24 9.53
C THR A 99 18.21 0.28 11.05
N GLY A 100 17.61 1.26 11.72
CA GLY A 100 17.65 1.37 13.18
C GLY A 100 17.11 0.11 13.88
N THR A 101 16.08 -0.51 13.30
CA THR A 101 15.52 -1.79 13.82
C THR A 101 16.57 -2.90 13.82
N VAL A 102 17.40 -3.02 12.76
CA VAL A 102 18.48 -4.04 12.71
C VAL A 102 19.44 -3.88 13.88
N PHE A 103 19.92 -2.65 14.12
CA PHE A 103 20.83 -2.39 15.24
C PHE A 103 20.15 -2.51 16.61
N ALA A 104 18.87 -2.13 16.71
CA ALA A 104 18.10 -2.29 17.95
C ALA A 104 17.87 -3.78 18.30
N VAL A 105 17.62 -4.64 17.30
CA VAL A 105 17.51 -6.10 17.48
C VAL A 105 18.85 -6.70 17.91
N PHE A 106 19.97 -6.26 17.31
CA PHE A 106 21.30 -6.66 17.74
C PHE A 106 21.53 -6.34 19.22
N TRP A 107 21.28 -5.10 19.63
CA TRP A 107 21.45 -4.64 21.01
C TRP A 107 20.51 -5.39 21.97
N LEU A 108 19.24 -5.55 21.60
CA LEU A 108 18.26 -6.29 22.40
C LEU A 108 18.66 -7.76 22.60
N GLY A 109 19.09 -8.45 21.54
CA GLY A 109 19.59 -9.82 21.62
C GLY A 109 20.80 -9.94 22.53
N TRP A 110 21.73 -8.99 22.43
CA TRP A 110 22.87 -8.90 23.35
C TRP A 110 22.41 -8.77 24.82
N LEU A 111 21.45 -7.89 25.11
CA LEU A 111 20.96 -7.68 26.47
C LEU A 111 20.21 -8.86 27.04
N LEU A 112 19.34 -9.51 26.25
CA LEU A 112 18.50 -10.64 26.69
C LEU A 112 19.29 -11.91 26.94
N PHE A 113 20.35 -12.17 26.16
CA PHE A 113 21.07 -13.43 26.17
C PHE A 113 22.54 -13.34 26.63
N GLY A 114 23.05 -12.12 26.87
CA GLY A 114 24.43 -11.88 27.29
C GLY A 114 24.75 -12.22 28.75
N ARG A 115 23.74 -12.65 29.54
CA ARG A 115 23.93 -13.12 30.94
C ARG A 115 23.17 -14.42 31.17
N ASP A 116 23.75 -15.30 31.96
CA ASP A 116 23.05 -16.50 32.45
C ASP A 116 22.17 -16.10 33.64
N GLU A 117 20.87 -16.28 33.51
CA GLU A 117 19.89 -15.88 34.52
C GLU A 117 19.96 -16.75 35.79
N LYS A 118 20.46 -18.03 35.69
CA LYS A 118 20.54 -18.93 36.81
C LYS A 118 21.73 -18.63 37.72
N CYS A 119 22.87 -18.33 37.12
CA CYS A 119 24.14 -18.13 37.83
C CYS A 119 24.55 -16.66 37.91
N GLY A 120 23.86 -15.74 37.22
CA GLY A 120 24.24 -14.32 37.11
C GLY A 120 25.56 -14.10 36.35
N THR A 121 26.14 -15.14 35.77
CA THR A 121 27.43 -15.08 35.07
C THR A 121 27.28 -14.43 33.69
N ALA A 122 28.28 -13.63 33.30
CA ALA A 122 28.33 -13.05 31.98
C ALA A 122 28.56 -14.13 30.89
N THR A 123 27.69 -14.17 29.90
CA THR A 123 27.82 -15.04 28.71
C THR A 123 27.85 -14.17 27.42
N PRO A 124 28.86 -13.28 27.28
CA PRO A 124 28.85 -12.26 26.27
C PRO A 124 28.84 -12.81 24.85
N TRP A 125 29.51 -13.95 24.60
CA TRP A 125 29.49 -14.63 23.30
C TRP A 125 28.11 -15.13 22.91
N ARG A 126 27.33 -15.65 23.86
CA ARG A 126 25.94 -16.07 23.60
C ARG A 126 25.09 -14.88 23.17
N GLY A 127 25.16 -13.75 23.89
CA GLY A 127 24.43 -12.54 23.54
C GLY A 127 24.85 -11.96 22.18
N LEU A 128 26.17 -11.93 21.92
CA LEU A 128 26.73 -11.44 20.64
C LEU A 128 26.26 -12.27 19.46
N LEU A 129 26.29 -13.58 19.56
CA LEU A 129 25.93 -14.49 18.46
C LEU A 129 24.42 -14.52 18.23
N ILE A 130 23.60 -14.56 19.28
CA ILE A 130 22.14 -14.52 19.14
C ILE A 130 21.70 -13.16 18.56
N GLY A 131 22.18 -12.05 19.11
CA GLY A 131 21.87 -10.72 18.62
C GLY A 131 22.37 -10.49 17.20
N GLY A 132 23.61 -10.90 16.91
CA GLY A 132 24.23 -10.78 15.59
C GLY A 132 23.51 -11.60 14.51
N LEU A 133 23.13 -12.83 14.82
CA LEU A 133 22.39 -13.70 13.89
C LEU A 133 20.99 -13.14 13.64
N ALA A 134 20.27 -12.69 14.69
CA ALA A 134 18.93 -12.11 14.53
C ALA A 134 18.96 -10.85 13.66
N ALA A 135 19.89 -9.95 13.93
CA ALA A 135 20.09 -8.74 13.15
C ALA A 135 20.58 -9.04 11.73
N GLY A 136 21.45 -10.05 11.57
CA GLY A 136 21.92 -10.50 10.26
C GLY A 136 20.78 -11.02 9.39
N MET A 137 19.95 -11.94 9.87
CA MET A 137 18.77 -12.42 9.15
C MET A 137 17.81 -11.27 8.80
N LEU A 138 17.53 -10.39 9.75
CA LEU A 138 16.68 -9.22 9.52
C LEU A 138 17.26 -8.28 8.46
N SER A 139 18.59 -8.07 8.44
CA SER A 139 19.24 -7.15 7.49
C SER A 139 19.19 -7.64 6.05
N VAL A 140 19.21 -8.96 5.84
CA VAL A 140 19.20 -9.59 4.50
C VAL A 140 17.85 -10.16 4.09
N SER A 141 16.80 -9.94 4.87
CA SER A 141 15.45 -10.38 4.57
C SER A 141 14.83 -9.62 3.40
N LEU A 142 14.31 -10.34 2.39
CA LEU A 142 13.66 -9.75 1.22
C LEU A 142 12.42 -8.95 1.61
N ALA A 143 11.49 -9.54 2.39
CA ALA A 143 10.28 -8.86 2.83
C ALA A 143 10.60 -7.57 3.62
N GLN A 144 11.63 -7.60 4.49
CA GLN A 144 12.05 -6.41 5.23
C GLN A 144 12.74 -5.37 4.33
N THR A 145 13.34 -5.79 3.23
CA THR A 145 13.92 -4.89 2.22
C THR A 145 12.81 -4.18 1.46
N VAL A 146 11.81 -4.91 0.93
CA VAL A 146 10.66 -4.33 0.21
C VAL A 146 9.91 -3.33 1.11
N ILE A 147 9.46 -3.76 2.30
CA ILE A 147 8.68 -2.90 3.21
C ILE A 147 9.51 -1.72 3.72
N GLY A 148 10.79 -1.93 3.99
CA GLY A 148 11.66 -0.88 4.54
C GLY A 148 12.01 0.23 3.55
N ARG A 149 11.86 -0.01 2.24
CA ARG A 149 12.13 0.96 1.18
C ARG A 149 10.88 1.72 0.74
N THR A 150 9.70 1.24 1.12
CA THR A 150 8.41 1.92 0.90
C THR A 150 8.06 2.77 2.13
N ALA A 151 7.44 3.92 1.94
CA ALA A 151 7.18 4.87 3.03
C ALA A 151 6.04 4.46 3.97
N PHE A 152 6.00 3.20 4.37
CA PHE A 152 5.01 2.68 5.32
C PHE A 152 5.32 3.10 6.75
N ARG A 153 4.37 3.79 7.39
CA ARG A 153 4.43 4.27 8.79
C ARG A 153 4.76 3.18 9.80
N VAL A 154 4.35 1.95 9.52
CA VAL A 154 4.57 0.79 10.40
C VAL A 154 6.05 0.47 10.63
N ASN A 155 6.97 0.93 9.79
CA ASN A 155 8.41 0.74 9.96
C ASN A 155 8.96 1.33 11.27
N PHE A 156 8.30 2.34 11.84
CA PHE A 156 8.70 2.93 13.12
C PHE A 156 8.31 2.07 14.32
N LEU A 157 7.29 1.22 14.20
CA LEU A 157 6.81 0.35 15.28
C LEU A 157 7.87 -0.63 15.80
N PRO A 158 8.51 -1.49 14.97
CA PRO A 158 9.51 -2.43 15.46
C PRO A 158 10.74 -1.73 16.06
N LEU A 159 11.16 -0.57 15.49
CA LEU A 159 12.26 0.21 16.03
C LEU A 159 11.97 0.70 17.45
N LEU A 160 10.89 1.46 17.62
CA LEU A 160 10.56 2.05 18.92
C LEU A 160 10.23 0.99 19.98
N LEU A 161 9.62 -0.11 19.58
CA LEU A 161 9.33 -1.21 20.49
C LEU A 161 10.63 -1.91 20.95
N CYS A 162 11.58 -2.18 20.04
CA CYS A 162 12.89 -2.70 20.38
C CYS A 162 13.65 -1.76 21.32
N LEU A 163 13.69 -0.46 21.02
CA LEU A 163 14.36 0.53 21.86
C LEU A 163 13.72 0.62 23.24
N SER A 164 12.38 0.66 23.30
CA SER A 164 11.65 0.69 24.57
C SER A 164 11.98 -0.51 25.43
N VAL A 165 11.92 -1.72 24.86
CA VAL A 165 12.22 -2.97 25.57
C VAL A 165 13.68 -3.03 26.00
N ALA A 166 14.63 -2.67 25.13
CA ALA A 166 16.07 -2.71 25.43
C ALA A 166 16.44 -1.73 26.55
N LEU A 167 15.93 -0.48 26.45
CA LEU A 167 16.14 0.56 27.47
C LEU A 167 15.49 0.19 28.80
N LEU A 168 14.27 -0.36 28.77
CA LEU A 168 13.56 -0.83 29.96
C LEU A 168 14.36 -1.97 30.63
N TRP A 169 14.81 -2.96 29.85
CA TRP A 169 15.58 -4.10 30.33
C TRP A 169 16.90 -3.67 30.98
N GLU A 170 17.69 -2.85 30.30
CA GLU A 170 18.95 -2.34 30.81
C GLU A 170 18.75 -1.39 32.00
N GLY A 171 17.77 -0.47 31.89
CA GLY A 171 17.42 0.49 32.93
C GLY A 171 16.99 -0.19 34.21
N TRP A 172 16.23 -1.27 34.10
CA TRP A 172 15.80 -2.11 35.24
C TRP A 172 16.97 -2.81 35.90
N GLN A 173 17.87 -3.45 35.12
CA GLN A 173 19.05 -4.12 35.66
C GLN A 173 20.02 -3.16 36.32
N ARG A 174 20.19 -1.95 35.77
CA ARG A 174 21.13 -0.94 36.29
C ARG A 174 20.50 0.03 37.28
N ARG A 175 19.21 -0.13 37.60
CA ARG A 175 18.45 0.82 38.45
C ARG A 175 18.54 2.26 37.98
N SER A 176 18.49 2.51 36.66
CA SER A 176 18.72 3.80 36.03
C SER A 176 17.42 4.45 35.60
N SER A 177 16.97 5.45 36.35
CA SER A 177 15.71 6.16 36.08
C SER A 177 15.68 6.85 34.71
N TRP A 178 16.82 7.41 34.24
CA TRP A 178 16.85 8.08 32.94
C TRP A 178 16.68 7.08 31.76
N ARG A 179 17.24 5.86 31.83
CA ARG A 179 17.00 4.82 30.82
C ARG A 179 15.54 4.38 30.81
N ILE A 180 14.96 4.24 31.99
CA ILE A 180 13.56 3.88 32.15
C ILE A 180 12.65 5.00 31.63
N ALA A 181 13.01 6.28 31.87
CA ALA A 181 12.29 7.40 31.30
C ALA A 181 12.34 7.40 29.75
N LEU A 182 13.53 7.16 29.16
CA LEU A 182 13.65 7.02 27.72
C LEU A 182 12.87 5.80 27.18
N ALA A 183 12.85 4.69 27.90
CA ALA A 183 12.03 3.53 27.56
C ALA A 183 10.54 3.91 27.52
N GLY A 184 10.09 4.64 28.55
CA GLY A 184 8.73 5.19 28.62
C GLY A 184 8.42 6.14 27.46
N ALA A 185 9.36 7.03 27.11
CA ALA A 185 9.21 7.93 25.98
C ALA A 185 9.08 7.17 24.66
N CYS A 186 9.93 6.18 24.41
CA CYS A 186 9.79 5.30 23.23
C CYS A 186 8.45 4.55 23.23
N ALA A 187 7.99 4.05 24.39
CA ALA A 187 6.69 3.41 24.53
C ALA A 187 5.52 4.37 24.21
N GLY A 188 5.61 5.63 24.70
CA GLY A 188 4.61 6.66 24.40
C GLY A 188 4.59 7.06 22.92
N LEU A 189 5.77 7.15 22.28
CA LEU A 189 5.90 7.43 20.85
C LEU A 189 5.31 6.34 19.96
N LEU A 190 5.17 5.11 20.43
CA LEU A 190 4.48 4.04 19.70
C LEU A 190 3.07 4.41 19.31
N ALA A 191 2.34 5.19 20.14
CA ALA A 191 0.98 5.64 19.86
C ALA A 191 0.88 6.51 18.57
N TYR A 192 2.00 7.09 18.13
CA TYR A 192 2.09 7.95 16.97
C TYR A 192 2.60 7.23 15.70
N THR A 193 2.74 5.89 15.73
CA THR A 193 3.32 5.12 14.63
C THR A 193 2.29 4.42 13.75
N TYR A 194 1.55 3.48 14.32
CA TYR A 194 0.64 2.60 13.59
C TYR A 194 -0.38 1.95 14.51
N ILE A 195 -1.55 1.60 13.98
CA ILE A 195 -2.66 1.00 14.74
C ILE A 195 -2.24 -0.24 15.57
N ALA A 196 -1.36 -1.11 15.05
CA ALA A 196 -0.88 -2.31 15.75
C ALA A 196 -0.09 -1.98 17.03
N ALA A 197 0.46 -0.77 17.14
CA ALA A 197 1.17 -0.31 18.34
C ALA A 197 0.26 -0.22 19.59
N ARG A 198 -1.08 -0.19 19.40
CA ARG A 198 -2.05 -0.23 20.49
C ARG A 198 -1.97 -1.50 21.34
N LEU A 199 -1.31 -2.55 20.86
CA LEU A 199 -1.03 -3.78 21.62
C LEU A 199 0.25 -3.71 22.46
N ALA A 200 1.11 -2.72 22.25
CA ALA A 200 2.34 -2.57 23.03
C ALA A 200 2.09 -2.35 24.54
N PRO A 201 1.13 -1.50 25.00
CA PRO A 201 0.79 -1.41 26.42
C PRO A 201 0.34 -2.76 27.02
N VAL A 202 -0.39 -3.58 26.25
CA VAL A 202 -0.82 -4.92 26.68
C VAL A 202 0.39 -5.83 26.85
N LEU A 203 1.37 -5.77 25.95
CA LEU A 203 2.62 -6.51 26.07
C LEU A 203 3.37 -6.16 27.37
N PHE A 204 3.56 -4.88 27.65
CA PHE A 204 4.26 -4.42 28.86
C PHE A 204 3.49 -4.82 30.12
N LEU A 205 2.16 -4.68 30.11
CA LEU A 205 1.30 -5.09 31.23
C LEU A 205 1.39 -6.60 31.50
N LEU A 206 1.20 -7.44 30.49
CA LEU A 206 1.23 -8.88 30.63
C LEU A 206 2.63 -9.40 31.04
N PHE A 207 3.69 -8.82 30.46
CA PHE A 207 5.05 -9.15 30.86
C PHE A 207 5.35 -8.77 32.30
N GLY A 208 4.99 -7.55 32.72
CA GLY A 208 5.13 -7.07 34.10
C GLY A 208 4.35 -7.93 35.09
N MET A 209 3.05 -8.15 34.82
CA MET A 209 2.17 -8.99 35.67
C MET A 209 2.69 -10.42 35.77
N SER A 210 3.07 -11.06 34.64
CA SER A 210 3.65 -12.41 34.65
C SER A 210 4.96 -12.48 35.45
N THR A 211 5.72 -11.38 35.49
CA THR A 211 6.95 -11.32 36.28
C THR A 211 6.66 -11.21 37.77
N ILE A 212 5.70 -10.37 38.16
CA ILE A 212 5.24 -10.24 39.56
C ILE A 212 4.65 -11.55 40.07
N LEU A 213 3.72 -12.16 39.32
CA LEU A 213 3.08 -13.43 39.69
C LEU A 213 4.10 -14.55 39.88
N ARG A 214 5.07 -14.69 39.00
CA ARG A 214 6.10 -15.71 39.12
C ARG A 214 6.99 -15.48 40.32
N TRP A 215 7.24 -14.26 40.61
CA TRP A 215 8.05 -13.92 41.75
C TRP A 215 7.30 -14.11 43.09
N ALA A 216 6.02 -13.79 43.12
CA ALA A 216 5.17 -14.16 44.25
C ALA A 216 5.12 -15.69 44.48
N ALA A 217 5.03 -16.48 43.39
CA ALA A 217 5.03 -17.96 43.46
C ALA A 217 6.38 -18.59 43.79
N SER A 218 7.50 -17.88 43.64
CA SER A 218 8.84 -18.35 44.00
C SER A 218 9.20 -18.15 45.49
N GLN A 219 8.39 -17.41 46.22
CA GLN A 219 8.52 -17.29 47.66
C GLN A 219 7.92 -18.55 48.26
N ASP A 220 8.76 -19.49 48.72
CA ASP A 220 8.32 -20.62 49.51
C ASP A 220 7.46 -20.08 50.67
N VAL A 221 6.23 -20.52 50.69
CA VAL A 221 5.36 -20.37 51.86
C VAL A 221 5.92 -21.35 52.89
N GLY A 222 6.94 -20.94 53.63
CA GLY A 222 7.39 -21.64 54.80
C GLY A 222 6.21 -21.72 55.78
N VAL A 223 5.50 -22.84 55.73
CA VAL A 223 4.52 -23.20 56.76
C VAL A 223 5.30 -23.50 58.02
N GLU A 224 5.62 -22.49 58.82
CA GLU A 224 5.96 -22.72 60.21
C GLU A 224 4.71 -23.31 60.89
N LYS A 225 4.73 -24.64 61.09
CA LYS A 225 3.76 -25.32 61.93
C LYS A 225 3.84 -24.71 63.32
N GLY A 226 2.94 -23.81 63.65
CA GLY A 226 2.81 -23.36 65.03
C GLY A 226 2.29 -21.97 65.35
N ARG A 227 1.91 -21.14 64.41
CA ARG A 227 1.26 -19.85 64.73
C ARG A 227 0.13 -19.54 63.74
N GLY A 228 -1.00 -19.20 64.30
CA GLY A 228 -2.34 -18.92 63.77
C GLY A 228 -2.51 -18.67 62.28
N LEU A 229 -3.62 -19.09 61.78
CA LEU A 229 -4.10 -19.23 60.41
C LEU A 229 -4.08 -17.95 59.55
N PHE A 230 -3.52 -16.80 59.98
CA PHE A 230 -3.61 -15.51 59.26
C PHE A 230 -2.35 -14.64 59.24
N SER A 231 -1.16 -15.17 59.42
CA SER A 231 0.05 -14.42 59.13
C SER A 231 0.71 -14.84 57.80
N LEU A 232 0.00 -14.61 56.69
CA LEU A 232 0.63 -14.54 55.39
C LEU A 232 1.68 -13.41 55.44
N ARG A 233 2.98 -13.77 55.55
CA ARG A 233 4.07 -12.80 55.47
C ARG A 233 4.14 -12.24 54.03
N PHE A 234 3.33 -11.22 53.73
CA PHE A 234 3.45 -10.38 52.55
C PHE A 234 4.69 -9.47 52.58
N SER A 235 5.47 -9.54 53.62
CA SER A 235 6.64 -8.67 53.87
C SER A 235 7.70 -8.67 52.75
N PRO A 236 8.13 -9.83 52.19
CA PRO A 236 9.13 -9.79 51.12
C PRO A 236 8.59 -9.32 49.78
N LEU A 237 7.33 -9.63 49.46
CA LEU A 237 6.63 -9.14 48.26
C LEU A 237 6.41 -7.64 48.33
N ALA A 238 5.90 -7.14 49.46
CA ALA A 238 5.65 -5.71 49.68
C ALA A 238 6.93 -4.88 49.64
N SER A 239 8.03 -5.34 50.23
CA SER A 239 9.31 -4.63 50.23
C SER A 239 9.91 -4.49 48.82
N ARG A 240 9.82 -5.52 48.01
CA ARG A 240 10.25 -5.52 46.62
C ARG A 240 9.35 -4.67 45.74
N LEU A 241 8.04 -4.82 45.84
CA LEU A 241 7.09 -3.97 45.12
C LEU A 241 7.37 -2.49 45.41
N ARG A 242 7.63 -2.13 46.69
CA ARG A 242 8.03 -0.75 47.06
C ARG A 242 9.30 -0.29 46.35
N ALA A 243 10.27 -1.19 46.08
CA ALA A 243 11.49 -0.87 45.35
C ALA A 243 11.32 -0.80 43.85
N GLU A 244 10.32 -1.50 43.28
CA GLU A 244 10.07 -1.51 41.82
C GLU A 244 9.05 -0.47 41.37
N ILE A 245 8.06 -0.10 42.23
CA ILE A 245 7.01 0.89 41.93
C ILE A 245 7.58 2.23 41.40
N PRO A 246 8.63 2.83 41.99
CA PRO A 246 9.14 4.11 41.48
C PRO A 246 9.65 4.02 40.04
N LEU A 247 10.35 2.94 39.70
CA LEU A 247 10.86 2.73 38.33
C LEU A 247 9.72 2.44 37.34
N ALA A 248 8.73 1.63 37.74
CA ALA A 248 7.53 1.39 36.96
C ALA A 248 6.71 2.69 36.78
N GLY A 249 6.62 3.49 37.85
CA GLY A 249 5.97 4.81 37.82
C GLY A 249 6.63 5.78 36.83
N VAL A 250 7.96 5.80 36.76
CA VAL A 250 8.69 6.62 35.77
C VAL A 250 8.39 6.13 34.35
N PHE A 251 8.43 4.81 34.10
CA PHE A 251 8.13 4.26 32.78
C PHE A 251 6.71 4.60 32.33
N VAL A 252 5.72 4.34 33.16
CA VAL A 252 4.31 4.58 32.83
C VAL A 252 4.03 6.09 32.76
N GLY A 253 4.52 6.87 33.72
CA GLY A 253 4.28 8.32 33.77
C GLY A 253 4.83 9.05 32.56
N VAL A 254 6.08 8.75 32.13
CA VAL A 254 6.65 9.32 30.92
C VAL A 254 5.94 8.79 29.67
N GLY A 255 5.61 7.50 29.60
CA GLY A 255 4.88 6.92 28.48
C GLY A 255 3.51 7.58 28.28
N VAL A 256 2.75 7.76 29.36
CA VAL A 256 1.45 8.45 29.33
C VAL A 256 1.63 9.92 28.96
N ALA A 257 2.60 10.63 29.55
CA ALA A 257 2.85 12.05 29.24
C ALA A 257 3.17 12.27 27.76
N VAL A 258 4.01 11.40 27.16
CA VAL A 258 4.35 11.46 25.72
C VAL A 258 3.14 11.12 24.85
N SER A 259 2.33 10.12 25.21
CA SER A 259 1.16 9.72 24.41
C SER A 259 -0.08 10.58 24.67
N ALA A 260 -0.08 11.43 25.69
CA ALA A 260 -1.24 12.22 26.12
C ALA A 260 -1.92 13.03 24.99
N PRO A 261 -1.20 13.75 24.11
CA PRO A 261 -1.84 14.52 23.04
C PRO A 261 -2.71 13.66 22.09
N ILE A 262 -2.19 12.51 21.63
CA ILE A 262 -2.94 11.65 20.72
C ILE A 262 -4.06 10.89 21.46
N LEU A 263 -3.84 10.50 22.72
CA LEU A 263 -4.87 9.88 23.53
C LEU A 263 -6.03 10.86 23.79
N PHE A 264 -5.72 12.13 24.10
CA PHE A 264 -6.73 13.18 24.24
C PHE A 264 -7.51 13.39 22.95
N TYR A 265 -6.83 13.40 21.78
CA TYR A 265 -7.48 13.49 20.49
C TYR A 265 -8.49 12.35 20.28
N PHE A 266 -8.12 11.10 20.59
CA PHE A 266 -9.02 9.95 20.42
C PHE A 266 -10.17 9.92 21.46
N VAL A 267 -9.97 10.49 22.64
CA VAL A 267 -11.08 10.67 23.61
C VAL A 267 -12.12 11.64 23.07
N MET A 268 -11.66 12.71 22.39
CA MET A 268 -12.55 13.70 21.77
C MET A 268 -13.14 13.23 20.44
N ASN A 269 -12.49 12.29 19.76
CA ASN A 269 -12.89 11.75 18.45
C ASN A 269 -12.90 10.21 18.47
N PRO A 270 -13.80 9.55 19.23
CA PRO A 270 -13.77 8.10 19.42
C PRO A 270 -13.99 7.32 18.11
N ASP A 271 -14.74 7.88 17.16
CA ASP A 271 -14.98 7.27 15.85
C ASP A 271 -13.68 7.09 15.06
N GLN A 272 -12.77 8.06 15.15
CA GLN A 272 -11.46 7.98 14.50
C GLN A 272 -10.56 6.90 15.11
N PHE A 273 -10.75 6.59 16.39
CA PHE A 273 -10.01 5.49 17.02
C PHE A 273 -10.41 4.13 16.46
N PHE A 274 -11.70 3.90 16.21
CA PHE A 274 -12.22 2.63 15.74
C PHE A 274 -12.34 2.54 14.21
N ALA A 275 -12.35 3.66 13.48
CA ALA A 275 -12.61 3.72 12.04
C ALA A 275 -11.83 2.65 11.25
N ARG A 276 -10.51 2.64 11.35
CA ARG A 276 -9.68 1.69 10.59
C ARG A 276 -9.81 0.25 11.09
N SER A 277 -9.93 0.02 12.40
CA SER A 277 -10.09 -1.34 12.92
C SER A 277 -11.42 -1.96 12.50
N ASN A 278 -12.48 -1.18 12.40
CA ASN A 278 -13.79 -1.65 11.93
C ASN A 278 -13.74 -2.03 10.44
N GLN A 279 -13.08 -1.23 9.60
CA GLN A 279 -12.97 -1.51 8.16
C GLN A 279 -12.24 -2.81 7.84
N VAL A 280 -11.21 -3.16 8.62
CA VAL A 280 -10.33 -4.31 8.33
C VAL A 280 -10.58 -5.51 9.25
N SER A 281 -11.61 -5.50 10.05
CA SER A 281 -11.88 -6.54 11.04
C SER A 281 -12.33 -7.85 10.38
N VAL A 282 -11.69 -8.96 10.76
CA VAL A 282 -12.11 -10.31 10.35
C VAL A 282 -13.55 -10.64 10.80
N PHE A 283 -14.05 -9.93 11.81
CA PHE A 283 -15.40 -10.12 12.36
C PHE A 283 -16.53 -9.54 11.50
N GLN A 284 -16.21 -8.76 10.48
CA GLN A 284 -17.19 -8.23 9.50
C GLN A 284 -17.16 -9.00 8.17
N SER A 285 -16.51 -10.16 8.12
CA SER A 285 -16.27 -10.93 6.91
C SER A 285 -17.42 -11.85 6.54
N ASP A 286 -17.89 -11.77 5.30
CA ASP A 286 -18.87 -12.69 4.71
C ASP A 286 -18.29 -14.05 4.32
N MET A 287 -16.96 -14.21 4.37
CA MET A 287 -16.20 -15.37 3.85
C MET A 287 -16.53 -16.71 4.53
N THR A 288 -17.18 -16.71 5.68
CA THR A 288 -17.42 -17.94 6.46
C THR A 288 -18.85 -18.08 6.92
N PHE A 289 -19.81 -17.56 6.16
CA PHE A 289 -21.25 -17.62 6.48
C PHE A 289 -21.56 -17.16 7.92
N GLY A 290 -20.83 -16.12 8.41
CA GLY A 290 -21.01 -15.60 9.76
C GLY A 290 -20.34 -16.41 10.89
N ASN A 291 -19.56 -17.44 10.60
CA ASN A 291 -18.83 -18.19 11.60
C ASN A 291 -17.48 -17.53 11.93
N LEU A 292 -17.48 -16.67 12.95
CA LEU A 292 -16.31 -15.89 13.38
C LEU A 292 -15.11 -16.74 13.80
N PHE A 293 -15.34 -17.87 14.44
CA PHE A 293 -14.27 -18.78 14.85
C PHE A 293 -13.57 -19.40 13.64
N LEU A 294 -14.37 -19.85 12.66
CA LEU A 294 -13.82 -20.40 11.43
C LEU A 294 -13.02 -19.35 10.67
N ALA A 295 -13.52 -18.12 10.55
CA ALA A 295 -12.81 -17.00 9.93
C ALA A 295 -11.45 -16.75 10.58
N PHE A 296 -11.41 -16.70 11.91
CA PHE A 296 -10.16 -16.55 12.66
C PHE A 296 -9.18 -17.70 12.42
N PHE A 297 -9.66 -18.95 12.47
CA PHE A 297 -8.79 -20.12 12.27
C PHE A 297 -8.26 -20.23 10.85
N VAL A 298 -9.06 -19.93 9.83
CA VAL A 298 -8.62 -19.89 8.43
C VAL A 298 -7.53 -18.83 8.27
N ASN A 299 -7.79 -17.62 8.76
CA ASN A 299 -6.83 -16.53 8.69
C ASN A 299 -5.53 -16.85 9.46
N ALA A 300 -5.64 -17.44 10.66
CA ALA A 300 -4.48 -17.89 11.43
C ALA A 300 -3.68 -18.97 10.70
N TRP A 301 -4.36 -19.90 10.05
CA TRP A 301 -3.73 -20.97 9.26
C TRP A 301 -2.93 -20.41 8.08
N GLU A 302 -3.50 -19.49 7.33
CA GLU A 302 -2.82 -18.82 6.23
C GLU A 302 -1.58 -18.04 6.70
N HIS A 303 -1.70 -17.33 7.83
CA HIS A 303 -0.54 -16.62 8.41
C HIS A 303 0.55 -17.54 8.95
N LEU A 304 0.22 -18.77 9.36
CA LEU A 304 1.25 -19.76 9.72
C LEU A 304 2.10 -20.17 8.52
N PHE A 305 1.53 -20.23 7.33
CA PHE A 305 2.27 -20.53 6.10
C PHE A 305 3.27 -19.42 5.73
N ALA A 306 3.06 -18.20 6.21
CA ALA A 306 4.00 -17.10 6.03
C ALA A 306 5.43 -17.44 6.49
N PHE A 307 5.55 -18.35 7.49
CA PHE A 307 6.83 -18.78 8.03
C PHE A 307 7.41 -19.98 7.28
N GLY A 308 7.64 -19.85 5.98
CA GLY A 308 8.43 -20.79 5.20
C GLY A 308 7.74 -21.51 4.05
N ILE A 309 6.44 -21.29 3.81
CA ILE A 309 5.68 -21.98 2.76
C ILE A 309 5.16 -20.99 1.70
N ARG A 310 4.26 -20.09 2.10
CA ARG A 310 3.61 -19.13 1.21
C ARG A 310 3.59 -17.75 1.86
N GLY A 311 4.09 -16.73 1.17
CA GLY A 311 4.14 -15.36 1.67
C GLY A 311 3.04 -14.46 1.15
N ASP A 312 3.16 -13.19 1.52
CA ASP A 312 2.27 -12.11 1.12
C ASP A 312 2.23 -11.99 -0.41
N PRO A 313 1.06 -12.03 -1.04
CA PRO A 313 0.92 -11.89 -2.48
C PRO A 313 1.03 -10.43 -2.96
N ASN A 314 1.01 -9.44 -2.07
CA ASN A 314 1.05 -8.04 -2.42
C ASN A 314 2.46 -7.58 -2.79
N TRP A 315 2.62 -7.07 -4.01
CA TRP A 315 3.89 -6.56 -4.54
C TRP A 315 4.53 -5.46 -3.68
N ARG A 316 3.74 -4.65 -2.98
CA ARG A 316 4.23 -3.57 -2.11
C ARG A 316 4.80 -4.06 -0.79
N HIS A 317 4.50 -5.29 -0.40
CA HIS A 317 4.94 -5.86 0.87
C HIS A 317 6.02 -6.91 0.71
N ASN A 318 6.11 -7.52 -0.48
CA ASN A 318 6.94 -8.67 -0.73
C ASN A 318 7.15 -8.89 -2.24
N PHE A 319 8.05 -9.80 -2.60
CA PHE A 319 7.96 -10.49 -3.88
C PHE A 319 6.80 -11.49 -3.76
N PRO A 320 5.73 -11.37 -4.59
CA PRO A 320 4.47 -12.08 -4.39
C PRO A 320 4.64 -13.57 -4.10
N GLY A 321 4.00 -14.02 -3.02
CA GLY A 321 3.97 -15.42 -2.64
C GLY A 321 5.25 -15.98 -1.99
N ARG A 322 6.36 -15.23 -1.96
CA ARG A 322 7.58 -15.69 -1.26
C ARG A 322 7.38 -15.67 0.24
N PRO A 323 7.77 -16.74 0.97
CA PRO A 323 7.63 -16.78 2.42
C PRO A 323 8.52 -15.71 3.10
N MET A 324 8.10 -15.28 4.29
CA MET A 324 8.83 -14.30 5.10
C MET A 324 10.20 -14.83 5.56
N LEU A 325 10.26 -16.12 5.85
CA LEU A 325 11.44 -16.84 6.31
C LEU A 325 11.81 -17.93 5.31
N ASN A 326 13.10 -18.15 5.10
CA ASN A 326 13.57 -19.34 4.38
C ASN A 326 13.28 -20.61 5.20
N LEU A 327 13.27 -21.78 4.56
CA LEU A 327 12.93 -23.05 5.22
C LEU A 327 13.77 -23.33 6.48
N TRP A 328 15.08 -23.03 6.43
CA TRP A 328 15.94 -23.22 7.60
C TRP A 328 15.61 -22.23 8.74
N GLU A 329 15.30 -20.98 8.41
CA GLU A 329 14.86 -19.96 9.40
C GLU A 329 13.54 -20.36 10.02
N ALA A 330 12.57 -20.83 9.22
CA ALA A 330 11.29 -21.33 9.68
C ALA A 330 11.43 -22.52 10.62
N PHE A 331 12.28 -23.50 10.26
CA PHE A 331 12.59 -24.64 11.12
C PHE A 331 13.14 -24.17 12.48
N PHE A 332 14.13 -23.27 12.48
CA PHE A 332 14.71 -22.78 13.72
C PHE A 332 13.80 -21.81 14.48
N LEU A 333 12.86 -21.13 13.83
CA LEU A 333 11.80 -20.38 14.50
C LEU A 333 10.97 -21.33 15.40
N TRP A 334 10.49 -22.44 14.83
CA TRP A 334 9.67 -23.39 15.58
C TRP A 334 10.46 -24.11 16.67
N CYS A 335 11.74 -24.40 16.45
CA CYS A 335 12.65 -24.85 17.52
C CYS A 335 12.77 -23.80 18.62
N GLY A 336 12.94 -22.53 18.26
CA GLY A 336 13.04 -21.41 19.18
C GLY A 336 11.78 -21.19 19.99
N VAL A 337 10.62 -21.25 19.35
CA VAL A 337 9.30 -21.17 20.01
C VAL A 337 9.12 -22.33 20.99
N SER A 338 9.43 -23.58 20.60
CA SER A 338 9.33 -24.75 21.43
C SER A 338 10.24 -24.66 22.65
N ILE A 339 11.48 -24.21 22.46
CA ILE A 339 12.43 -23.97 23.54
C ILE A 339 11.96 -22.84 24.46
N ALA A 340 11.41 -21.79 23.91
CA ALA A 340 10.89 -20.66 24.67
C ALA A 340 9.69 -21.07 25.54
N VAL A 341 8.77 -21.89 25.00
CA VAL A 341 7.67 -22.49 25.77
C VAL A 341 8.21 -23.37 26.90
N TRP A 342 9.17 -24.24 26.62
CA TRP A 342 9.80 -25.09 27.66
C TRP A 342 10.50 -24.26 28.73
N ARG A 343 11.18 -23.16 28.31
CA ARG A 343 11.88 -22.23 29.19
C ARG A 343 11.11 -20.98 29.55
N TRP A 344 9.80 -21.01 29.45
CA TRP A 344 8.96 -19.85 29.67
C TRP A 344 9.16 -19.21 31.06
N ARG A 345 9.78 -19.97 32.00
CA ARG A 345 10.19 -19.46 33.29
C ARG A 345 11.27 -18.37 33.19
N GLN A 346 12.09 -18.37 32.16
CA GLN A 346 13.11 -17.36 31.92
C GLN A 346 12.47 -16.11 31.32
N PRO A 347 12.71 -14.90 31.90
CA PRO A 347 12.03 -13.69 31.48
C PRO A 347 12.30 -13.31 30.02
N ALA A 348 13.51 -13.57 29.48
CA ALA A 348 13.82 -13.30 28.08
C ALA A 348 12.92 -14.12 27.13
N PHE A 349 12.78 -15.42 27.34
CA PHE A 349 11.91 -16.26 26.50
C PHE A 349 10.44 -15.94 26.68
N ARG A 350 10.00 -15.63 27.90
CA ARG A 350 8.61 -15.20 28.14
C ARG A 350 8.26 -13.91 27.47
N LEU A 351 9.15 -12.92 27.49
CA LEU A 351 8.99 -11.66 26.79
C LEU A 351 8.83 -11.89 25.27
N LEU A 352 9.73 -12.68 24.67
CA LEU A 352 9.71 -12.97 23.25
C LEU A 352 8.45 -13.74 22.81
N LEU A 353 7.96 -14.69 23.62
CA LEU A 353 6.70 -15.41 23.35
C LEU A 353 5.49 -14.48 23.41
N LEU A 354 5.40 -13.65 24.46
CA LEU A 354 4.32 -12.66 24.56
C LEU A 354 4.35 -11.65 23.40
N TRP A 355 5.54 -11.19 23.05
CA TRP A 355 5.72 -10.28 21.94
C TRP A 355 5.28 -10.92 20.60
N PHE A 356 5.80 -12.13 20.33
CA PHE A 356 5.44 -12.89 19.13
C PHE A 356 3.93 -13.09 19.04
N ALA A 357 3.28 -13.59 20.09
CA ALA A 357 1.85 -13.86 20.09
C ALA A 357 1.01 -12.58 19.95
N LEU A 358 1.30 -11.53 20.73
CA LEU A 358 0.49 -10.31 20.74
C LEU A 358 0.64 -9.50 19.46
N LEU A 359 1.86 -9.36 18.93
CA LEU A 359 2.09 -8.53 17.74
C LEU A 359 1.80 -9.29 16.42
N LEU A 360 1.43 -10.56 16.46
CA LEU A 360 0.77 -11.26 15.36
C LEU A 360 -0.74 -11.02 15.33
N LEU A 361 -1.39 -10.70 16.46
CA LEU A 361 -2.84 -10.51 16.51
C LEU A 361 -3.38 -9.49 15.49
N PRO A 362 -2.72 -8.35 15.17
CA PRO A 362 -3.20 -7.45 14.15
C PRO A 362 -3.37 -8.10 12.78
N ALA A 363 -2.49 -9.02 12.41
CA ALA A 363 -2.62 -9.79 11.19
C ALA A 363 -3.72 -10.84 11.29
N LEU A 364 -3.79 -11.56 12.41
CA LEU A 364 -4.77 -12.64 12.63
C LEU A 364 -6.21 -12.14 12.76
N LEU A 365 -6.42 -10.92 13.30
CA LEU A 365 -7.72 -10.32 13.53
C LEU A 365 -8.19 -9.40 12.38
N SER A 366 -7.40 -9.27 11.34
CA SER A 366 -7.75 -8.44 10.21
C SER A 366 -8.00 -9.28 8.97
N ARG A 367 -8.99 -8.84 8.18
CA ARG A 367 -9.27 -9.37 6.85
C ARG A 367 -8.64 -8.47 5.80
N ASP A 368 -8.08 -9.10 4.79
CA ASP A 368 -7.70 -8.47 3.53
C ASP A 368 -7.77 -9.55 2.44
N ASP A 369 -7.96 -9.16 1.20
CA ASP A 369 -7.92 -10.09 0.07
C ASP A 369 -6.52 -10.70 -0.13
N ASN A 370 -5.50 -10.05 0.45
CA ASN A 370 -4.11 -10.46 0.42
C ASN A 370 -3.67 -11.09 1.76
N VAL A 371 -3.83 -12.40 1.91
CA VAL A 371 -3.41 -13.16 3.08
C VAL A 371 -2.33 -14.17 2.67
N PRO A 372 -1.23 -14.29 3.44
CA PRO A 372 -0.84 -13.59 4.68
C PRO A 372 -0.37 -12.15 4.44
N HIS A 373 -0.52 -11.26 5.43
CA HIS A 373 -0.28 -9.82 5.29
C HIS A 373 0.96 -9.36 6.08
N PHE A 374 2.12 -9.22 5.42
CA PHE A 374 3.40 -8.95 6.08
C PHE A 374 3.48 -7.59 6.77
N LEU A 375 2.84 -6.57 6.22
CA LEU A 375 2.83 -5.24 6.82
C LEU A 375 2.21 -5.26 8.24
N ARG A 376 1.16 -6.08 8.45
CA ARG A 376 0.52 -6.23 9.76
C ARG A 376 1.30 -7.12 10.73
N MET A 377 2.19 -7.98 10.21
CA MET A 377 3.10 -8.82 10.99
C MET A 377 4.38 -8.09 11.44
N LEU A 378 4.64 -6.89 10.89
CA LEU A 378 5.93 -6.21 11.04
C LEU A 378 6.31 -5.95 12.51
N GLY A 379 5.32 -5.67 13.37
CA GLY A 379 5.53 -5.51 14.81
C GLY A 379 6.09 -6.73 15.52
N ALA A 380 5.84 -7.94 14.99
CA ALA A 380 6.32 -9.20 15.55
C ALA A 380 7.74 -9.57 15.08
N THR A 381 8.26 -8.97 14.01
CA THR A 381 9.51 -9.39 13.37
C THR A 381 10.74 -9.40 14.29
N PRO A 382 10.94 -8.46 15.23
CA PRO A 382 12.04 -8.56 16.17
C PRO A 382 12.01 -9.82 17.02
N ALA A 383 10.83 -10.19 17.52
CA ALA A 383 10.66 -11.42 18.31
C ALA A 383 10.85 -12.68 17.45
N ILE A 384 10.37 -12.66 16.18
CA ILE A 384 10.56 -13.76 15.22
C ILE A 384 12.04 -14.06 15.04
N TYR A 385 12.85 -13.06 14.65
CA TYR A 385 14.27 -13.27 14.38
C TYR A 385 15.07 -13.59 15.64
N LEU A 386 14.72 -13.02 16.80
CA LEU A 386 15.37 -13.38 18.08
C LEU A 386 15.02 -14.80 18.52
N LEU A 387 13.79 -15.26 18.33
CA LEU A 387 13.38 -16.66 18.60
C LEU A 387 14.09 -17.62 17.64
N THR A 388 14.16 -17.30 16.36
CA THR A 388 14.89 -18.08 15.34
C THR A 388 16.36 -18.24 15.75
N SER A 389 17.03 -17.14 16.09
CA SER A 389 18.44 -17.16 16.53
C SER A 389 18.66 -17.95 17.80
N ALA A 390 17.77 -17.82 18.79
CA ALA A 390 17.81 -18.61 20.00
C ALA A 390 17.58 -20.09 19.69
N GLY A 391 16.71 -20.41 18.73
CA GLY A 391 16.50 -21.76 18.20
C GLY A 391 17.79 -22.36 17.61
N VAL A 392 18.48 -21.62 16.74
CA VAL A 392 19.78 -22.05 16.18
C VAL A 392 20.79 -22.32 17.29
N TRP A 393 20.97 -21.35 18.21
CA TRP A 393 21.93 -21.48 19.30
C TRP A 393 21.67 -22.70 20.22
N GLU A 394 20.44 -22.85 20.69
CA GLU A 394 20.10 -23.90 21.64
C GLU A 394 20.08 -25.29 20.99
N THR A 395 19.67 -25.41 19.75
CA THR A 395 19.75 -26.65 18.98
C THR A 395 21.20 -27.06 18.78
N ALA A 396 22.05 -26.13 18.32
CA ALA A 396 23.51 -26.40 18.22
C ALA A 396 24.14 -26.83 19.54
N ARG A 397 23.74 -26.20 20.65
CA ARG A 397 24.19 -26.57 22.00
C ARG A 397 23.72 -27.96 22.41
N LEU A 398 22.47 -28.33 22.13
CA LEU A 398 21.93 -29.66 22.44
C LEU A 398 22.62 -30.75 21.63
N LEU A 399 22.84 -30.52 20.33
CA LEU A 399 23.58 -31.45 19.45
C LEU A 399 25.01 -31.64 19.93
N ARG A 400 25.70 -30.56 20.23
CA ARG A 400 27.07 -30.61 20.79
C ARG A 400 27.12 -31.45 22.07
N ASN A 401 26.22 -31.21 23.00
CA ASN A 401 26.19 -31.94 24.27
C ASN A 401 25.93 -33.44 24.04
N ARG A 402 25.10 -33.84 23.09
CA ARG A 402 24.84 -35.25 22.75
C ARG A 402 26.04 -35.92 22.06
N LEU A 403 26.67 -35.23 21.12
CA LEU A 403 27.77 -35.79 20.31
C LEU A 403 29.06 -35.96 21.13
N PHE A 404 29.30 -35.10 22.15
CA PHE A 404 30.55 -35.07 22.90
C PHE A 404 30.40 -35.53 24.36
N SER A 405 29.25 -36.09 24.77
CA SER A 405 29.01 -36.60 26.12
C SER A 405 29.68 -37.96 26.42
N GLY A 406 30.33 -38.57 25.43
CA GLY A 406 30.91 -39.92 25.53
C GLY A 406 32.45 -40.00 25.51
N HIS A 407 33.22 -38.92 25.48
CA HIS A 407 34.66 -38.95 25.37
C HIS A 407 35.38 -38.26 26.53
N ASP A 408 36.47 -38.86 26.93
CA ASP A 408 37.35 -38.59 28.08
C ASP A 408 37.55 -37.13 28.51
N ASN A 409 37.63 -36.96 29.83
CA ASN A 409 37.78 -35.71 30.58
C ASN A 409 39.07 -34.90 30.38
N SER A 410 39.77 -34.95 29.25
CA SER A 410 40.93 -34.08 29.04
C SER A 410 40.45 -32.67 28.72
N SER A 411 40.55 -31.76 29.67
CA SER A 411 40.08 -30.37 29.60
C SER A 411 40.67 -29.55 28.43
N LEU A 412 41.82 -29.94 27.90
CA LEU A 412 42.50 -29.26 26.79
C LEU A 412 41.91 -29.61 25.41
N LEU A 413 41.63 -30.92 25.16
CA LEU A 413 41.01 -31.35 23.89
C LEU A 413 39.60 -30.85 23.75
N ARG A 414 38.86 -30.75 24.85
CA ARG A 414 37.50 -30.15 24.87
C ARG A 414 37.51 -28.65 24.53
N ARG A 415 38.48 -27.86 25.06
CA ARG A 415 38.62 -26.41 24.73
C ARG A 415 39.01 -26.19 23.29
N VAL A 416 39.94 -26.98 22.73
CA VAL A 416 40.38 -26.88 21.34
C VAL A 416 39.26 -27.33 20.38
N GLY A 417 38.53 -28.37 20.70
CA GLY A 417 37.37 -28.84 19.95
C GLY A 417 36.21 -27.83 19.98
N ASP A 418 35.91 -27.26 21.15
CA ASP A 418 34.88 -26.23 21.34
C ASP A 418 35.19 -24.97 20.53
N THR A 419 36.47 -24.54 20.45
CA THR A 419 36.89 -23.35 19.68
C THR A 419 36.77 -23.59 18.17
N ARG A 420 37.20 -24.74 17.66
CA ARG A 420 37.14 -25.09 16.24
C ARG A 420 35.70 -25.27 15.77
N ALA A 421 34.86 -25.96 16.54
CA ALA A 421 33.43 -26.11 16.23
C ALA A 421 32.67 -24.76 16.23
N GLY A 422 33.01 -23.88 17.17
CA GLY A 422 32.45 -22.53 17.24
C GLY A 422 32.85 -21.67 16.03
N ILE A 423 34.11 -21.71 15.63
CA ILE A 423 34.61 -21.01 14.42
C ILE A 423 33.92 -21.56 13.18
N LEU A 424 33.84 -22.88 13.03
CA LEU A 424 33.18 -23.49 11.85
C LEU A 424 31.70 -23.10 11.79
N LEU A 425 30.96 -23.14 12.89
CA LEU A 425 29.55 -22.70 12.91
C LEU A 425 29.41 -21.25 12.57
N THR A 426 30.29 -20.38 13.07
CA THR A 426 30.28 -18.95 12.74
C THR A 426 30.56 -18.74 11.25
N LEU A 427 31.52 -19.43 10.66
CA LEU A 427 31.83 -19.34 9.24
C LEU A 427 30.66 -19.83 8.37
N VAL A 428 30.05 -20.96 8.73
CA VAL A 428 28.87 -21.49 8.02
C VAL A 428 27.71 -20.51 8.07
N VAL A 429 27.37 -20.00 9.26
CA VAL A 429 26.28 -19.02 9.43
C VAL A 429 26.57 -17.73 8.67
N SER A 430 27.79 -17.21 8.74
CA SER A 430 28.19 -16.02 7.98
C SER A 430 28.13 -16.24 6.47
N GLY A 431 28.53 -17.41 5.99
CA GLY A 431 28.42 -17.81 4.59
C GLY A 431 26.96 -17.89 4.12
N VAL A 432 26.08 -18.46 4.94
CA VAL A 432 24.63 -18.55 4.67
C VAL A 432 24.01 -17.15 4.61
N LEU A 433 24.31 -16.27 5.57
CA LEU A 433 23.79 -14.90 5.58
C LEU A 433 24.32 -14.08 4.38
N LEU A 434 25.59 -14.25 4.01
CA LEU A 434 26.16 -13.59 2.83
C LEU A 434 25.46 -14.07 1.54
N ALA A 435 25.31 -15.38 1.39
CA ALA A 435 24.60 -15.97 0.25
C ALA A 435 23.14 -15.48 0.19
N GLN A 436 22.46 -15.41 1.33
CA GLN A 436 21.11 -14.87 1.43
C GLN A 436 21.07 -13.38 1.06
N GLY A 437 22.06 -12.57 1.49
CA GLY A 437 22.16 -11.16 1.13
C GLY A 437 22.34 -10.94 -0.37
N VAL A 438 23.24 -11.73 -1.00
CA VAL A 438 23.44 -11.71 -2.46
C VAL A 438 22.16 -12.12 -3.18
N HIS A 439 21.48 -13.15 -2.70
CA HIS A 439 20.22 -13.63 -3.26
C HIS A 439 19.10 -12.59 -3.12
N THR A 440 18.99 -11.94 -1.95
CA THR A 440 18.04 -10.84 -1.74
C THR A 440 18.33 -9.65 -2.65
N TYR A 441 19.61 -9.33 -2.88
CA TYR A 441 20.01 -8.30 -3.84
C TYR A 441 19.54 -8.63 -5.26
N GLY A 442 19.81 -9.85 -5.73
CA GLY A 442 19.36 -10.32 -7.04
C GLY A 442 17.81 -10.27 -7.16
N TYR A 443 17.12 -10.82 -6.17
CA TYR A 443 15.66 -10.80 -6.20
C TYR A 443 15.06 -9.40 -6.15
N TYR A 444 15.59 -8.49 -5.34
CA TYR A 444 15.03 -7.16 -5.22
C TYR A 444 15.35 -6.27 -6.43
N PHE A 445 16.62 -6.22 -6.85
CA PHE A 445 17.06 -5.25 -7.86
C PHE A 445 17.02 -5.79 -9.29
N GLN A 446 17.06 -7.10 -9.49
CA GLN A 446 17.13 -7.71 -10.83
C GLN A 446 15.84 -8.43 -11.23
N GLU A 447 15.11 -9.03 -10.29
CA GLU A 447 13.86 -9.73 -10.59
C GLU A 447 12.64 -8.88 -10.24
N TRP A 448 12.48 -8.49 -8.96
CA TRP A 448 11.32 -7.73 -8.51
C TRP A 448 11.31 -6.32 -9.10
N GLY A 449 12.43 -5.60 -9.05
CA GLY A 449 12.53 -4.22 -9.54
C GLY A 449 12.44 -4.06 -11.06
N THR A 450 12.42 -5.17 -11.82
CA THR A 450 12.22 -5.19 -13.27
C THR A 450 10.99 -6.00 -13.69
N SER A 451 10.15 -6.38 -12.71
CA SER A 451 8.95 -7.19 -12.98
C SER A 451 7.90 -6.38 -13.72
N PRO A 452 7.31 -6.92 -14.80
CA PRO A 452 6.18 -6.30 -15.48
C PRO A 452 5.02 -6.07 -14.50
N GLY A 453 4.35 -4.95 -14.57
CA GLY A 453 3.24 -4.58 -13.70
C GLY A 453 3.64 -4.00 -12.33
N LEU A 454 4.94 -3.93 -12.00
CA LEU A 454 5.37 -3.24 -10.79
C LEU A 454 5.11 -1.74 -10.89
N ASP A 455 5.26 -1.18 -12.09
CA ASP A 455 5.00 0.22 -12.42
C ASP A 455 3.54 0.59 -12.16
N GLU A 456 2.60 -0.31 -12.49
CA GLU A 456 1.17 -0.18 -12.21
C GLU A 456 0.89 -0.20 -10.70
N VAL A 457 1.48 -1.16 -9.96
CA VAL A 457 1.30 -1.32 -8.51
C VAL A 457 1.80 -0.10 -7.72
N TYR A 458 2.84 0.56 -8.21
CA TYR A 458 3.41 1.77 -7.62
C TYR A 458 2.95 3.05 -8.33
N GLU A 459 2.01 2.92 -9.29
CA GLU A 459 1.39 4.07 -9.96
C GLU A 459 2.42 5.04 -10.58
N GLN A 460 3.48 4.46 -11.17
CA GLN A 460 4.64 5.19 -11.72
C GLN A 460 4.23 6.25 -12.73
N ILE A 461 3.21 5.97 -13.52
CA ILE A 461 2.65 6.86 -14.53
C ILE A 461 2.40 8.29 -14.01
N TRP A 462 1.92 8.43 -12.75
CA TRP A 462 1.68 9.72 -12.13
C TRP A 462 2.96 10.45 -11.73
N THR A 463 4.00 9.68 -11.38
CA THR A 463 5.34 10.21 -11.11
C THR A 463 5.98 10.73 -12.39
N ASP A 464 5.93 9.95 -13.46
CA ASP A 464 6.49 10.30 -14.77
C ASP A 464 5.80 11.54 -15.35
N LEU A 465 4.48 11.61 -15.24
CA LEU A 465 3.72 12.80 -15.62
C LEU A 465 4.17 14.04 -14.84
N ALA A 466 4.33 13.94 -13.52
CA ALA A 466 4.78 15.06 -12.71
C ALA A 466 6.20 15.52 -13.09
N ILE A 467 7.11 14.58 -13.37
CA ILE A 467 8.47 14.86 -13.82
C ILE A 467 8.46 15.57 -15.16
N GLU A 468 7.70 15.07 -16.14
CA GLU A 468 7.62 15.69 -17.46
C GLU A 468 6.99 17.10 -17.40
N MET A 469 5.93 17.27 -16.63
CA MET A 469 5.31 18.59 -16.47
C MET A 469 6.22 19.59 -15.74
N ASN A 470 7.06 19.14 -14.82
CA ASN A 470 8.03 20.01 -14.13
C ASN A 470 9.16 20.51 -15.08
N LYS A 471 9.42 19.80 -16.20
CA LYS A 471 10.39 20.24 -17.21
C LYS A 471 9.85 21.37 -18.09
N LYS A 472 8.53 21.55 -18.15
CA LYS A 472 7.88 22.54 -19.01
C LYS A 472 7.68 23.86 -18.26
N PRO A 473 8.01 25.02 -18.86
CA PRO A 473 7.72 26.31 -18.25
C PRO A 473 6.21 26.48 -18.12
N SER A 474 5.73 26.80 -16.94
CA SER A 474 4.33 27.12 -16.69
C SER A 474 4.09 28.60 -17.04
N GLU A 475 3.48 28.88 -18.16
CA GLU A 475 3.03 30.22 -18.50
C GLU A 475 1.69 30.52 -17.79
N PRO A 476 1.43 31.79 -17.41
CA PRO A 476 0.14 32.17 -16.85
C PRO A 476 -1.00 31.81 -17.82
N GLY A 477 -2.04 31.17 -17.31
CA GLY A 477 -3.17 30.71 -18.12
C GLY A 477 -2.97 29.33 -18.77
N THR A 478 -1.91 28.62 -18.45
CA THR A 478 -1.75 27.20 -18.85
C THR A 478 -2.61 26.31 -17.99
N VAL A 479 -3.39 25.42 -18.62
CA VAL A 479 -4.23 24.42 -17.95
C VAL A 479 -3.84 23.03 -18.46
N TYR A 480 -3.67 22.10 -17.54
CA TYR A 480 -3.54 20.67 -17.84
C TYR A 480 -4.86 19.97 -17.55
N LEU A 481 -5.44 19.39 -18.58
CA LEU A 481 -6.56 18.47 -18.49
C LEU A 481 -6.00 17.05 -18.54
N ILE A 482 -6.23 16.30 -17.49
CA ILE A 482 -5.69 14.95 -17.35
C ILE A 482 -6.83 13.95 -17.56
N GLY A 483 -6.71 13.07 -18.52
CA GLY A 483 -7.67 12.01 -18.81
C GLY A 483 -7.86 11.07 -17.61
N ARG A 484 -8.94 10.31 -17.61
CA ARG A 484 -9.28 9.38 -16.54
C ARG A 484 -8.37 8.15 -16.57
N THR A 485 -8.03 7.63 -15.39
CA THR A 485 -7.50 6.30 -15.18
C THR A 485 -8.53 5.42 -14.46
N SER A 486 -8.69 4.14 -14.84
CA SER A 486 -9.76 3.25 -14.35
C SER A 486 -9.77 3.04 -12.84
N ASP A 487 -8.59 3.00 -12.21
CA ASP A 487 -8.44 2.67 -10.79
C ASP A 487 -8.88 3.80 -9.84
N TYR A 488 -9.18 4.97 -10.39
CA TYR A 488 -9.52 6.16 -9.61
C TYR A 488 -10.99 6.26 -9.17
N ALA A 489 -11.82 5.30 -9.54
CA ALA A 489 -13.24 5.24 -9.16
C ALA A 489 -13.49 5.22 -7.63
N TRP A 490 -12.48 4.87 -6.84
CA TRP A 490 -12.58 4.80 -5.38
C TRP A 490 -12.48 6.15 -4.65
N HIS A 491 -11.98 7.20 -5.31
CA HIS A 491 -11.73 8.50 -4.69
C HIS A 491 -12.51 9.63 -5.39
N HIS A 492 -13.81 9.55 -5.42
CA HIS A 492 -14.76 10.46 -6.10
C HIS A 492 -14.61 11.97 -5.80
N GLN A 493 -13.71 12.37 -4.91
CA GLN A 493 -13.54 13.77 -4.50
C GLN A 493 -12.14 14.35 -4.77
N ALA A 494 -11.18 13.54 -5.23
CA ALA A 494 -9.83 14.04 -5.48
C ALA A 494 -9.75 14.71 -6.86
N THR A 495 -9.33 15.96 -6.88
CA THR A 495 -9.10 16.70 -8.12
C THR A 495 -7.81 16.30 -8.84
N THR A 496 -6.90 15.60 -8.14
CA THR A 496 -5.62 15.12 -8.66
C THR A 496 -5.12 13.91 -7.86
N HIS A 497 -4.17 13.14 -8.45
CA HIS A 497 -3.52 12.01 -7.77
C HIS A 497 -2.53 12.51 -6.71
N PRO A 498 -2.52 12.00 -5.46
CA PRO A 498 -1.63 12.49 -4.39
C PRO A 498 -0.15 12.46 -4.75
N SER A 499 0.32 11.46 -5.47
CA SER A 499 1.73 11.35 -5.87
C SER A 499 2.09 12.41 -6.90
N PHE A 500 1.21 12.62 -7.88
CA PHE A 500 1.33 13.71 -8.83
C PHE A 500 1.29 15.07 -8.13
N GLU A 501 0.28 15.32 -7.28
CA GLU A 501 0.15 16.57 -6.54
C GLU A 501 1.35 16.83 -5.61
N TYR A 502 1.92 15.77 -5.02
CA TYR A 502 3.12 15.90 -4.22
C TYR A 502 4.35 16.24 -5.06
N LEU A 503 4.55 15.62 -6.21
CA LEU A 503 5.77 15.80 -7.03
C LEU A 503 5.69 17.00 -7.96
N TYR A 504 4.51 17.37 -8.44
CA TYR A 504 4.35 18.52 -9.34
C TYR A 504 4.56 19.84 -8.59
N THR A 505 5.53 20.62 -9.06
CA THR A 505 5.93 21.91 -8.45
C THR A 505 5.59 23.09 -9.33
N GLY A 506 5.03 22.88 -10.53
CA GLY A 506 4.65 23.91 -11.46
C GLY A 506 3.45 24.76 -11.00
N PHE A 507 3.23 25.89 -11.66
CA PHE A 507 2.16 26.83 -11.33
C PHE A 507 0.91 26.65 -12.23
N ALA A 508 0.99 25.84 -13.29
CA ALA A 508 -0.15 25.57 -14.16
C ALA A 508 -1.24 24.82 -13.38
N GLN A 509 -2.49 25.21 -13.64
CA GLN A 509 -3.61 24.50 -13.04
C GLN A 509 -3.77 23.11 -13.66
N THR A 510 -4.01 22.13 -12.82
CA THR A 510 -4.26 20.76 -13.22
C THR A 510 -5.68 20.36 -12.88
N ARG A 511 -6.37 19.70 -13.79
CA ARG A 511 -7.73 19.20 -13.59
C ARG A 511 -7.83 17.80 -14.19
N ILE A 512 -8.22 16.83 -13.37
CA ILE A 512 -8.59 15.52 -13.88
C ILE A 512 -10.01 15.61 -14.43
N ILE A 513 -10.19 15.17 -15.64
CA ILE A 513 -11.49 15.08 -16.27
C ILE A 513 -12.11 13.76 -15.87
N HIS A 514 -12.87 13.78 -14.78
CA HIS A 514 -13.73 12.66 -14.44
C HIS A 514 -15.09 12.89 -15.07
N ALA A 515 -15.54 11.96 -15.88
CA ALA A 515 -16.95 11.86 -16.12
C ALA A 515 -17.59 11.18 -14.89
N THR A 516 -18.54 11.81 -14.23
CA THR A 516 -19.42 11.18 -13.23
C THR A 516 -20.63 10.56 -13.92
N THR A 517 -21.36 9.72 -13.22
CA THR A 517 -22.50 8.95 -13.71
C THR A 517 -23.57 9.74 -14.45
N THR A 518 -23.55 11.07 -14.42
CA THR A 518 -24.70 11.90 -14.78
C THR A 518 -24.40 13.11 -15.65
N HIS A 519 -23.15 13.37 -16.06
CA HIS A 519 -22.84 14.65 -16.70
C HIS A 519 -21.95 14.46 -17.90
N ASN A 520 -22.34 15.11 -18.98
CA ASN A 520 -21.55 15.24 -20.19
C ASN A 520 -20.14 15.77 -19.91
N LEU A 521 -19.19 15.27 -20.65
CA LEU A 521 -17.78 15.66 -20.54
C LEU A 521 -17.56 17.14 -20.85
N ALA A 522 -18.28 17.65 -21.84
CA ALA A 522 -18.15 19.02 -22.31
C ALA A 522 -18.38 20.10 -21.23
N PRO A 523 -19.44 20.09 -20.42
CA PRO A 523 -19.64 21.07 -19.34
C PRO A 523 -18.52 21.05 -18.29
N ARG A 524 -17.82 19.93 -18.14
CA ARG A 524 -16.70 19.81 -17.21
C ARG A 524 -15.44 20.43 -17.74
N ILE A 525 -15.14 20.21 -19.02
CA ILE A 525 -14.03 20.89 -19.69
C ILE A 525 -14.28 22.39 -19.63
N GLU A 526 -15.49 22.83 -19.99
CA GLU A 526 -15.90 24.23 -19.91
C GLU A 526 -15.70 24.79 -18.49
N SER A 527 -16.24 24.13 -17.47
CA SER A 527 -16.08 24.53 -16.06
C SER A 527 -14.62 24.56 -15.61
N ALA A 528 -13.82 23.58 -16.04
CA ALA A 528 -12.41 23.53 -15.72
C ALA A 528 -11.62 24.70 -16.32
N LEU A 529 -11.97 25.11 -17.52
CA LEU A 529 -11.34 26.22 -18.24
C LEU A 529 -11.89 27.58 -17.82
N ALA A 530 -13.20 27.71 -17.58
CA ALA A 530 -13.85 28.93 -17.12
C ALA A 530 -13.43 29.38 -15.71
N ALA A 531 -12.87 28.48 -14.92
CA ALA A 531 -12.27 28.81 -13.62
C ALA A 531 -11.02 29.72 -13.73
N GLN A 532 -10.52 29.99 -14.95
CA GLN A 532 -9.39 30.85 -15.24
C GLN A 532 -9.86 32.20 -15.81
N GLU A 533 -9.23 33.30 -15.37
CA GLU A 533 -9.47 34.62 -15.97
C GLU A 533 -9.05 34.67 -17.45
N LYS A 534 -8.04 33.89 -17.83
CA LYS A 534 -7.54 33.77 -19.19
C LYS A 534 -6.87 32.40 -19.38
N VAL A 535 -7.32 31.70 -20.42
CA VAL A 535 -6.68 30.45 -20.86
C VAL A 535 -5.79 30.76 -22.07
N SER A 536 -4.48 30.54 -21.92
CA SER A 536 -3.49 30.72 -22.98
C SER A 536 -3.19 29.42 -23.74
N THR A 537 -3.03 28.35 -23.00
CA THR A 537 -2.68 27.05 -23.56
C THR A 537 -3.36 25.95 -22.73
N VAL A 538 -3.90 24.96 -23.42
CA VAL A 538 -4.45 23.75 -22.81
C VAL A 538 -3.57 22.57 -23.23
N HIS A 539 -3.12 21.81 -22.25
CA HIS A 539 -2.46 20.53 -22.46
C HIS A 539 -3.40 19.41 -22.02
N TYR A 540 -3.76 18.53 -22.92
CA TYR A 540 -4.53 17.34 -22.62
C TYR A 540 -3.59 16.14 -22.50
N VAL A 541 -3.66 15.43 -21.37
CA VAL A 541 -2.91 14.20 -21.10
C VAL A 541 -3.80 13.02 -21.43
N ASP A 542 -3.45 12.31 -22.47
CA ASP A 542 -4.06 11.08 -22.95
C ASP A 542 -3.19 9.89 -22.52
N TRP A 543 -3.79 8.86 -21.93
CA TRP A 543 -3.09 7.66 -21.49
C TRP A 543 -3.07 6.62 -22.60
N GLU A 544 -1.88 6.30 -23.13
CA GLU A 544 -1.72 5.38 -24.26
C GLU A 544 -2.03 3.91 -23.91
N ASP A 545 -2.01 3.55 -22.62
CA ASP A 545 -2.11 2.15 -22.21
C ASP A 545 -3.51 1.84 -21.65
N CYS A 546 -4.22 0.91 -22.28
CA CYS A 546 -5.52 0.40 -21.85
C CYS A 546 -5.50 -0.23 -20.44
N LEU A 547 -4.33 -0.56 -19.90
CA LEU A 547 -4.15 -1.12 -18.55
C LEU A 547 -4.58 -0.12 -17.46
N VAL A 548 -4.55 1.16 -17.74
CA VAL A 548 -4.95 2.22 -16.80
C VAL A 548 -6.41 2.65 -17.04
N GLY A 549 -7.11 1.99 -17.97
CA GLY A 549 -8.53 2.25 -18.26
C GLY A 549 -8.78 3.61 -18.89
N GLY A 550 -7.86 4.08 -19.73
CA GLY A 550 -8.14 5.13 -20.71
C GLY A 550 -9.32 4.67 -21.53
N ASN A 551 -10.39 5.47 -21.56
CA ASN A 551 -11.48 5.21 -22.45
C ASN A 551 -11.18 5.91 -23.75
N GLU A 552 -10.88 5.16 -24.81
CA GLU A 552 -10.64 5.69 -26.15
C GLU A 552 -11.71 6.71 -26.57
N TYR A 553 -12.97 6.47 -26.18
CA TYR A 553 -14.08 7.39 -26.42
C TYR A 553 -13.91 8.72 -25.69
N THR A 554 -13.50 8.71 -24.42
CA THR A 554 -13.29 9.94 -23.64
C THR A 554 -12.19 10.78 -24.25
N ASP A 555 -11.09 10.14 -24.64
CA ASP A 555 -9.92 10.82 -25.20
C ASP A 555 -10.24 11.42 -26.57
N LEU A 556 -10.95 10.70 -27.41
CA LEU A 556 -11.46 11.22 -28.69
C LEU A 556 -12.43 12.39 -28.53
N GLN A 557 -13.33 12.34 -27.53
CA GLN A 557 -14.23 13.46 -27.21
C GLN A 557 -13.47 14.70 -26.76
N VAL A 558 -12.52 14.55 -25.84
CA VAL A 558 -11.73 15.67 -25.32
C VAL A 558 -10.94 16.33 -26.42
N THR A 559 -10.21 15.53 -27.21
CA THR A 559 -9.38 16.05 -28.31
C THR A 559 -10.22 16.77 -29.34
N ALA A 560 -11.34 16.21 -29.75
CA ALA A 560 -12.22 16.85 -30.74
C ALA A 560 -12.91 18.13 -30.20
N LEU A 561 -13.33 18.16 -28.93
CA LEU A 561 -13.84 19.39 -28.31
C LEU A 561 -12.77 20.48 -28.21
N LEU A 562 -11.53 20.10 -27.88
CA LEU A 562 -10.41 21.05 -27.86
C LEU A 562 -10.04 21.54 -29.26
N GLU A 563 -10.08 20.68 -30.26
CA GLU A 563 -9.83 21.03 -31.64
C GLU A 563 -10.92 21.94 -32.23
N LYS A 564 -12.19 21.72 -31.84
CA LYS A 564 -13.31 22.60 -32.26
C LYS A 564 -13.19 23.98 -31.63
N ASN A 565 -12.75 24.11 -30.40
CA ASN A 565 -12.71 25.35 -29.64
C ASN A 565 -11.32 26.01 -29.58
N GLY A 566 -10.29 25.40 -30.16
CA GLY A 566 -8.94 25.91 -30.12
C GLY A 566 -8.11 25.50 -31.34
N ARG A 567 -6.87 25.94 -31.36
CA ARG A 567 -5.89 25.56 -32.39
C ARG A 567 -4.92 24.49 -31.84
N TYR A 568 -4.93 23.33 -32.45
CA TYR A 568 -3.95 22.28 -32.17
C TYR A 568 -2.53 22.77 -32.47
N LEU A 569 -1.60 22.52 -31.55
CA LEU A 569 -0.18 22.89 -31.68
C LEU A 569 0.70 21.69 -31.99
N LYS A 570 0.68 20.71 -31.11
CA LYS A 570 1.52 19.50 -31.20
C LYS A 570 1.03 18.39 -30.29
N SER A 571 1.51 17.19 -30.55
CA SER A 571 1.45 16.04 -29.64
C SER A 571 2.87 15.57 -29.29
N GLU A 572 3.09 15.25 -28.03
CA GLU A 572 4.34 14.69 -27.51
C GLU A 572 4.03 13.34 -26.88
N SER A 573 4.62 12.27 -27.44
CA SER A 573 4.43 10.91 -26.93
C SER A 573 5.51 10.58 -25.92
N HIS A 574 5.09 9.97 -24.81
CA HIS A 574 5.92 9.43 -23.73
C HIS A 574 5.59 7.94 -23.59
N ASP A 575 6.34 7.20 -22.79
CA ASP A 575 6.20 5.73 -22.71
C ASP A 575 4.79 5.26 -22.32
N SER A 576 4.07 6.02 -21.51
CA SER A 576 2.76 5.63 -20.96
C SER A 576 1.64 6.65 -21.23
N PHE A 577 1.95 7.79 -21.79
CA PHE A 577 0.97 8.86 -22.04
C PHE A 577 1.39 9.76 -23.19
N ARG A 578 0.40 10.48 -23.74
CA ARG A 578 0.59 11.49 -24.78
C ARG A 578 0.10 12.82 -24.27
N ILE A 579 0.79 13.91 -24.59
CA ILE A 579 0.39 15.28 -24.26
C ILE A 579 0.02 16.01 -25.53
N HIS A 580 -1.26 16.27 -25.73
CA HIS A 580 -1.78 17.11 -26.81
C HIS A 580 -1.84 18.56 -26.35
N SER A 581 -1.31 19.48 -27.14
CA SER A 581 -1.24 20.90 -26.80
C SER A 581 -2.10 21.74 -27.73
N TYR A 582 -2.87 22.64 -27.14
CA TYR A 582 -3.80 23.53 -27.84
C TYR A 582 -3.61 24.97 -27.39
N ALA A 583 -3.78 25.93 -28.28
CA ALA A 583 -3.79 27.38 -28.00
C ALA A 583 -5.02 28.06 -28.59
N GLU A 584 -5.15 29.37 -28.32
CA GLU A 584 -6.23 30.18 -28.86
C GLU A 584 -7.62 29.60 -28.53
N ILE A 585 -7.79 29.16 -27.27
CA ILE A 585 -9.03 28.54 -26.82
C ILE A 585 -10.15 29.60 -26.75
N ASP A 586 -11.21 29.38 -27.49
CA ASP A 586 -12.40 30.20 -27.45
C ASP A 586 -13.42 29.67 -26.45
N LEU A 587 -13.46 30.31 -25.28
CA LEU A 587 -14.38 29.91 -24.20
C LEU A 587 -15.85 30.34 -24.48
N ASN A 588 -16.10 31.17 -25.50
CA ASN A 588 -17.44 31.62 -25.82
C ASN A 588 -18.16 30.70 -26.83
N ARG A 589 -17.43 29.78 -27.46
CA ARG A 589 -18.05 28.74 -28.28
C ARG A 589 -18.72 27.70 -27.43
N PRO A 590 -19.85 27.14 -27.86
CA PRO A 590 -20.47 26.03 -27.15
C PRO A 590 -19.51 24.81 -27.04
N TRP A 591 -19.36 24.31 -25.83
CA TRP A 591 -18.58 23.10 -25.56
C TRP A 591 -19.44 21.87 -25.80
N THR A 592 -19.91 21.71 -27.02
CA THR A 592 -20.68 20.56 -27.47
C THR A 592 -20.06 19.98 -28.74
N PHE A 593 -20.18 18.71 -28.93
CA PHE A 593 -19.74 17.99 -30.13
C PHE A 593 -20.54 18.41 -31.34
N TYR A 594 -21.82 18.74 -31.13
CA TYR A 594 -22.81 19.07 -32.14
C TYR A 594 -23.31 20.49 -31.94
N GLU A 595 -23.83 21.08 -33.00
CA GLU A 595 -24.48 22.38 -32.97
C GLU A 595 -25.97 22.27 -32.64
N HIS A 596 -26.62 21.20 -33.15
CA HIS A 596 -28.03 20.91 -32.91
C HIS A 596 -28.24 19.38 -32.90
N LEU A 597 -29.23 18.92 -32.16
CA LEU A 597 -29.72 17.54 -32.19
C LEU A 597 -30.89 17.47 -33.18
N GLU A 598 -30.87 16.45 -34.02
CA GLU A 598 -32.04 16.07 -34.79
C GLU A 598 -33.05 15.41 -33.85
N PRO A 599 -34.27 15.94 -33.75
CA PRO A 599 -35.25 15.42 -32.84
C PRO A 599 -35.77 14.07 -33.34
N VAL A 600 -35.63 13.07 -32.51
CA VAL A 600 -36.24 11.76 -32.70
C VAL A 600 -36.71 11.26 -31.35
N THR A 601 -37.89 10.69 -31.27
CA THR A 601 -38.37 10.09 -30.05
C THR A 601 -38.69 8.60 -30.32
N VAL A 602 -37.97 7.72 -29.70
CA VAL A 602 -38.16 6.27 -29.84
C VAL A 602 -38.14 5.68 -28.46
N ASP A 603 -39.25 5.06 -28.04
CA ASP A 603 -39.40 4.40 -26.77
C ASP A 603 -39.25 2.89 -26.95
N TYR A 604 -38.36 2.28 -26.16
CA TYR A 604 -38.13 0.84 -26.17
C TYR A 604 -38.82 0.16 -24.97
N ASP A 605 -39.21 -1.10 -25.15
CA ASP A 605 -39.87 -1.92 -24.13
C ASP A 605 -39.07 -2.13 -22.85
N GLY A 606 -37.77 -1.91 -22.88
CA GLY A 606 -36.87 -1.91 -21.71
C GLY A 606 -36.89 -0.66 -20.83
N GLY A 607 -37.78 0.33 -21.13
CA GLY A 607 -37.86 1.57 -20.36
C GLY A 607 -36.72 2.55 -20.64
N ILE A 608 -36.08 2.46 -21.78
CA ILE A 608 -35.07 3.36 -22.29
C ILE A 608 -35.59 4.01 -23.58
N SER A 609 -35.34 5.29 -23.78
CA SER A 609 -35.80 6.06 -24.93
C SER A 609 -34.70 6.92 -25.53
N VAL A 610 -34.77 7.11 -26.85
CA VAL A 610 -33.96 8.08 -27.62
C VAL A 610 -34.73 9.37 -27.77
N HIS A 611 -34.11 10.51 -27.48
CA HIS A 611 -34.69 11.82 -27.56
C HIS A 611 -34.10 12.72 -28.66
N GLY A 612 -33.04 12.27 -29.29
CA GLY A 612 -32.40 12.95 -30.37
C GLY A 612 -31.05 12.37 -30.74
N PHE A 613 -30.55 12.71 -31.88
CA PHE A 613 -29.22 12.34 -32.33
C PHE A 613 -28.54 13.44 -33.13
N ALA A 614 -27.24 13.41 -33.20
CA ALA A 614 -26.44 14.19 -34.14
C ALA A 614 -25.37 13.29 -34.75
N LEU A 615 -24.96 13.58 -35.94
CA LEU A 615 -23.90 12.85 -36.62
C LEU A 615 -22.95 13.80 -37.34
N GLY A 616 -21.72 13.36 -37.54
CA GLY A 616 -20.73 14.17 -38.24
C GLY A 616 -19.55 13.36 -38.71
N LEU A 617 -18.74 14.00 -39.52
CA LEU A 617 -17.49 13.46 -40.06
C LEU A 617 -16.34 14.39 -39.70
N GLY A 618 -15.29 13.84 -39.07
CA GLY A 618 -14.20 14.71 -38.60
C GLY A 618 -14.66 15.76 -37.60
N LYS A 619 -14.47 17.05 -37.95
CA LYS A 619 -14.87 18.19 -37.11
C LYS A 619 -16.23 18.79 -37.46
N GLU A 620 -16.85 18.35 -38.54
CA GLU A 620 -18.09 18.94 -39.06
C GLU A 620 -19.30 18.10 -38.71
N GLN A 621 -20.32 18.75 -38.18
CA GLN A 621 -21.64 18.12 -38.03
C GLN A 621 -22.27 18.03 -39.40
N LEU A 622 -22.88 16.91 -39.69
CA LEU A 622 -23.55 16.64 -40.95
C LEU A 622 -25.02 17.03 -40.88
N SER A 623 -25.50 17.76 -41.88
CA SER A 623 -26.94 17.97 -42.05
C SER A 623 -27.57 16.77 -42.73
N LEU A 624 -28.75 16.35 -42.27
CA LEU A 624 -29.51 15.26 -42.86
C LEU A 624 -29.86 15.64 -44.30
N ASN A 625 -29.44 15.10 -45.34
CA ASN A 625 -29.60 15.37 -46.76
C ASN A 625 -28.35 15.93 -47.46
N GLN A 626 -27.23 16.00 -46.79
CA GLN A 626 -25.98 16.38 -47.38
C GLN A 626 -25.25 15.14 -47.94
N GLN A 627 -24.60 15.34 -49.09
CA GLN A 627 -23.75 14.28 -49.68
C GLN A 627 -22.39 14.31 -49.04
N PHE A 628 -21.89 13.15 -48.61
CA PHE A 628 -20.62 12.99 -47.90
C PHE A 628 -19.56 12.40 -48.78
N ASP A 629 -18.36 12.97 -48.72
CA ASP A 629 -17.19 12.51 -49.43
C ASP A 629 -16.32 11.64 -48.51
N LEU A 630 -16.25 10.33 -48.79
CA LEU A 630 -15.51 9.34 -48.01
C LEU A 630 -13.98 9.34 -48.26
N ASP A 631 -13.48 10.14 -49.21
CA ASP A 631 -12.05 10.14 -49.57
C ASP A 631 -11.20 10.90 -48.55
N GLN A 632 -11.80 11.82 -47.80
CA GLN A 632 -11.07 12.65 -46.84
C GLN A 632 -11.12 12.07 -45.42
N GLU A 633 -12.24 11.52 -45.02
CA GLU A 633 -12.39 10.93 -43.68
C GLU A 633 -13.48 9.86 -43.71
N ARG A 634 -13.25 8.72 -43.03
CA ARG A 634 -14.15 7.55 -43.01
C ARG A 634 -14.72 7.23 -41.65
N ARG A 635 -14.36 7.99 -40.61
CA ARG A 635 -14.85 7.82 -39.25
C ARG A 635 -16.04 8.74 -39.02
N LEU A 636 -17.23 8.18 -39.01
CA LEU A 636 -18.47 8.89 -38.68
C LEU A 636 -18.63 8.88 -37.15
N TRP A 637 -18.86 10.02 -36.53
CA TRP A 637 -19.30 10.09 -35.16
C TRP A 637 -20.79 10.28 -35.05
N ILE A 638 -21.39 9.65 -34.03
CA ILE A 638 -22.83 9.67 -33.79
C ILE A 638 -23.04 9.93 -32.31
N VAL A 639 -23.70 11.05 -31.98
CA VAL A 639 -24.15 11.37 -30.64
C VAL A 639 -25.61 10.99 -30.54
N ILE A 640 -25.99 10.29 -29.47
CA ILE A 640 -27.38 9.90 -29.19
C ILE A 640 -27.74 10.37 -27.79
N LEU A 641 -28.88 11.03 -27.65
CA LEU A 641 -29.43 11.47 -26.39
C LEU A 641 -30.46 10.47 -25.90
N TRP A 642 -30.20 9.89 -24.73
CA TRP A 642 -31.04 8.87 -24.10
C TRP A 642 -31.72 9.38 -22.85
N GLN A 643 -32.83 8.72 -22.48
CA GLN A 643 -33.46 8.86 -21.17
C GLN A 643 -33.96 7.50 -20.69
N THR A 644 -33.92 7.26 -19.37
CA THR A 644 -34.49 6.04 -18.78
C THR A 644 -35.68 6.41 -17.90
N ALA A 645 -36.78 5.64 -18.02
CA ALA A 645 -37.98 5.88 -17.24
C ALA A 645 -37.86 5.44 -15.76
N PHE A 646 -36.90 4.60 -15.46
CA PHE A 646 -36.56 4.08 -14.13
C PHE A 646 -35.08 3.66 -14.08
N ASP A 647 -34.55 3.42 -12.87
CA ASP A 647 -33.19 2.88 -12.72
C ASP A 647 -33.15 1.47 -13.31
N LEU A 648 -32.33 1.26 -14.36
CA LEU A 648 -32.25 0.00 -15.08
C LEU A 648 -31.38 -1.03 -14.33
N GLU A 649 -31.81 -2.30 -14.35
CA GLU A 649 -30.97 -3.41 -13.86
C GLU A 649 -30.09 -3.99 -14.98
N ALA A 650 -30.56 -3.92 -16.22
CA ALA A 650 -29.89 -4.48 -17.39
C ALA A 650 -28.79 -3.55 -17.94
N VAL A 651 -27.74 -4.19 -18.47
CA VAL A 651 -26.75 -3.52 -19.32
C VAL A 651 -27.16 -3.70 -20.76
N TYR A 652 -27.38 -2.59 -21.47
CA TYR A 652 -27.71 -2.61 -22.89
C TYR A 652 -26.46 -2.40 -23.74
N SER A 653 -26.51 -2.99 -24.93
CA SER A 653 -25.59 -2.75 -26.04
C SER A 653 -26.33 -2.13 -27.22
N ILE A 654 -25.60 -1.38 -27.99
CA ILE A 654 -26.08 -0.76 -29.23
C ILE A 654 -25.38 -1.39 -30.43
N SER A 655 -26.13 -1.71 -31.47
CA SER A 655 -25.65 -2.06 -32.80
C SER A 655 -26.01 -0.96 -33.78
N LEU A 656 -25.01 -0.28 -34.28
CA LEU A 656 -25.16 0.68 -35.38
C LEU A 656 -24.95 -0.04 -36.70
N ARG A 657 -25.95 0.01 -37.55
CA ARG A 657 -26.02 -0.79 -38.79
C ARG A 657 -26.19 0.12 -40.01
N LEU A 658 -25.45 -0.18 -41.04
CA LEU A 658 -25.57 0.49 -42.32
C LEU A 658 -26.20 -0.45 -43.32
N HIS A 659 -27.34 -0.04 -43.89
CA HIS A 659 -28.07 -0.81 -44.89
C HIS A 659 -27.92 -0.17 -46.26
N SER A 660 -27.72 -1.01 -47.27
CA SER A 660 -27.65 -0.52 -48.66
C SER A 660 -29.04 -0.11 -49.18
N PRO A 661 -29.11 0.63 -50.30
CA PRO A 661 -30.39 0.97 -50.96
C PRO A 661 -31.25 -0.27 -51.32
N GLU A 662 -30.62 -1.42 -51.45
CA GLU A 662 -31.29 -2.68 -51.76
C GLU A 662 -31.81 -3.40 -50.48
N GLY A 663 -31.62 -2.79 -49.29
CA GLY A 663 -32.10 -3.28 -48.01
C GLY A 663 -31.19 -4.29 -47.31
N GLY A 664 -30.04 -4.63 -47.87
CA GLY A 664 -29.06 -5.52 -47.26
C GLY A 664 -28.17 -4.77 -46.27
N MET A 665 -27.90 -5.37 -45.09
CA MET A 665 -26.91 -4.85 -44.14
C MET A 665 -25.50 -5.01 -44.73
N VAL A 666 -24.76 -3.88 -44.85
CA VAL A 666 -23.44 -3.85 -45.47
C VAL A 666 -22.33 -3.62 -44.42
N TYR A 667 -22.69 -3.06 -43.26
CA TYR A 667 -21.76 -2.85 -42.16
C TYR A 667 -22.51 -2.81 -40.83
N GLN A 668 -21.88 -3.29 -39.76
CA GLN A 668 -22.37 -3.11 -38.40
C GLN A 668 -21.22 -2.92 -37.43
N GLN A 669 -21.49 -2.19 -36.37
CA GLN A 669 -20.59 -2.03 -35.22
C GLN A 669 -21.38 -2.10 -33.94
N ASP A 670 -20.99 -3.04 -33.07
CA ASP A 670 -21.62 -3.31 -31.79
C ASP A 670 -20.76 -2.73 -30.67
N THR A 671 -21.40 -1.99 -29.77
CA THR A 671 -20.74 -1.43 -28.59
C THR A 671 -21.64 -1.53 -27.38
N VAL A 672 -21.05 -1.66 -26.17
CA VAL A 672 -21.81 -1.51 -24.93
C VAL A 672 -22.31 -0.07 -24.85
N LEU A 673 -23.57 0.10 -24.44
CA LEU A 673 -24.15 1.43 -24.31
C LEU A 673 -23.67 2.07 -23.01
N GLU A 674 -22.71 2.94 -23.14
CA GLU A 674 -22.06 3.66 -22.04
C GLU A 674 -22.09 5.16 -22.28
N ASN A 675 -22.23 5.92 -21.18
CA ASN A 675 -22.06 7.36 -21.26
C ASN A 675 -20.58 7.73 -21.42
N SER A 676 -20.31 9.02 -21.56
CA SER A 676 -18.93 9.57 -21.66
C SER A 676 -18.01 9.22 -20.47
N ALA A 677 -18.56 8.63 -19.41
CA ALA A 677 -17.86 8.16 -18.22
C ALA A 677 -17.60 6.66 -18.21
N SER A 678 -17.88 5.94 -19.30
CA SER A 678 -17.89 4.46 -19.32
C SER A 678 -18.80 3.82 -18.28
N PHE A 679 -19.91 4.51 -17.95
CA PHE A 679 -20.93 3.91 -17.10
C PHE A 679 -22.00 3.26 -17.95
N PRO A 680 -22.19 1.95 -17.82
CA PRO A 680 -23.25 1.24 -18.52
C PRO A 680 -24.64 1.62 -18.02
N THR A 681 -25.66 1.26 -18.77
CA THR A 681 -27.06 1.67 -18.54
C THR A 681 -27.62 1.35 -17.16
N ASN A 682 -27.15 0.28 -16.51
CA ASN A 682 -27.55 -0.10 -15.13
C ASN A 682 -27.01 0.88 -14.04
N ARG A 683 -26.26 1.90 -14.44
CA ARG A 683 -25.80 2.98 -13.56
C ARG A 683 -26.42 4.33 -13.87
N TRP A 684 -27.26 4.40 -14.89
CA TRP A 684 -27.98 5.62 -15.23
C TRP A 684 -29.14 5.83 -14.26
N LYS A 685 -29.52 7.08 -14.06
CA LYS A 685 -30.62 7.45 -13.17
C LYS A 685 -31.88 7.71 -13.94
N ALA A 686 -33.01 7.36 -13.33
CA ALA A 686 -34.33 7.64 -13.88
C ALA A 686 -34.50 9.12 -14.23
N ASP A 687 -35.19 9.38 -15.31
CA ASP A 687 -35.51 10.73 -15.85
C ASP A 687 -34.30 11.60 -16.22
N GLU A 688 -33.07 11.05 -16.18
CA GLU A 688 -31.88 11.78 -16.55
C GLU A 688 -31.57 11.63 -18.03
N LEU A 689 -31.21 12.77 -18.67
CA LEU A 689 -30.76 12.77 -20.07
C LEU A 689 -29.28 12.36 -20.11
N VAL A 690 -28.98 11.29 -20.80
CA VAL A 690 -27.64 10.73 -20.95
C VAL A 690 -27.22 10.82 -22.42
N GLU A 691 -26.05 11.41 -22.65
CA GLU A 691 -25.46 11.51 -23.98
C GLU A 691 -24.43 10.39 -24.17
N THR A 692 -24.52 9.71 -25.31
CA THR A 692 -23.53 8.72 -25.73
C THR A 692 -22.93 9.09 -27.07
N LEU A 693 -21.63 8.85 -27.23
CA LEU A 693 -20.92 9.07 -28.48
C LEU A 693 -20.46 7.72 -29.03
N HIS A 694 -20.72 7.52 -30.29
CA HIS A 694 -20.32 6.32 -31.03
C HIS A 694 -19.51 6.72 -32.26
N PHE A 695 -18.54 5.89 -32.63
CA PHE A 695 -17.78 6.02 -33.86
C PHE A 695 -18.06 4.83 -34.74
N LEU A 696 -18.28 5.11 -36.04
CA LEU A 696 -18.50 4.09 -37.04
C LEU A 696 -17.40 4.24 -38.11
N ASP A 697 -16.48 3.27 -38.13
CA ASP A 697 -15.39 3.26 -39.11
C ASP A 697 -15.88 2.62 -40.40
N LEU A 698 -16.21 3.46 -41.37
CA LEU A 698 -16.78 3.00 -42.66
C LEU A 698 -15.74 2.24 -43.50
N PRO A 699 -16.11 1.06 -44.06
CA PRO A 699 -15.19 0.28 -44.90
C PRO A 699 -14.66 1.04 -46.12
N SER A 700 -13.42 0.77 -46.51
CA SER A 700 -12.78 1.39 -47.69
C SER A 700 -13.45 1.05 -49.01
N GLU A 701 -14.18 -0.06 -49.07
CA GLU A 701 -14.80 -0.59 -50.28
C GLU A 701 -16.30 -0.22 -50.42
N LEU A 702 -16.79 0.70 -49.55
CA LEU A 702 -18.19 1.08 -49.58
C LEU A 702 -18.51 1.83 -50.87
N PRO A 703 -19.41 1.35 -51.74
CA PRO A 703 -19.74 2.03 -52.95
C PRO A 703 -20.54 3.33 -52.70
N PRO A 704 -20.47 4.34 -53.59
CA PRO A 704 -21.34 5.49 -53.50
C PRO A 704 -22.82 5.10 -53.58
N GLY A 705 -23.64 5.74 -52.75
CA GLY A 705 -25.08 5.43 -52.74
C GLY A 705 -25.81 6.03 -51.54
N ASN A 706 -27.10 5.76 -51.47
CA ASN A 706 -27.92 6.12 -50.31
C ASN A 706 -27.98 4.94 -49.36
N TYR A 707 -27.56 5.18 -48.14
CA TYR A 707 -27.56 4.16 -47.09
C TYR A 707 -28.49 4.56 -45.95
N GLU A 708 -29.10 3.60 -45.30
CA GLU A 708 -29.85 3.82 -44.07
C GLU A 708 -28.98 3.48 -42.86
N LEU A 709 -28.83 4.45 -41.96
CA LEU A 709 -28.23 4.21 -40.65
C LEU A 709 -29.33 3.76 -39.70
N ARG A 710 -29.22 2.54 -39.22
CA ARG A 710 -30.16 1.92 -38.28
C ARG A 710 -29.49 1.65 -36.94
N LEU A 711 -30.30 1.70 -35.89
CA LEU A 711 -29.93 1.40 -34.51
C LEU A 711 -30.71 0.19 -34.05
N MET A 712 -30.01 -0.75 -33.43
CA MET A 712 -30.62 -1.84 -32.68
C MET A 712 -30.10 -1.79 -31.24
N LEU A 713 -31.01 -1.77 -30.28
CA LEU A 713 -30.70 -1.87 -28.88
C LEU A 713 -30.92 -3.31 -28.41
N TYR A 714 -30.03 -3.89 -27.62
CA TYR A 714 -30.18 -5.24 -27.09
C TYR A 714 -29.54 -5.41 -25.72
N ASP A 715 -30.09 -6.28 -24.92
CA ASP A 715 -29.54 -6.64 -23.62
C ASP A 715 -28.20 -7.37 -23.78
N PHE A 716 -27.17 -6.91 -23.10
CA PHE A 716 -25.80 -7.40 -23.24
C PHE A 716 -25.63 -8.88 -22.83
N GLU A 717 -26.34 -9.32 -21.78
CA GLU A 717 -26.20 -10.67 -21.27
C GLU A 717 -27.07 -11.69 -22.04
N THR A 718 -28.31 -11.29 -22.36
CA THR A 718 -29.27 -12.21 -22.98
C THR A 718 -29.28 -12.14 -24.49
N LEU A 719 -28.67 -11.11 -25.10
CA LEU A 719 -28.66 -10.77 -26.52
C LEU A 719 -30.06 -10.59 -27.09
N LYS A 720 -31.06 -10.33 -26.26
CA LYS A 720 -32.42 -10.03 -26.70
C LYS A 720 -32.53 -8.58 -27.16
N PRO A 721 -33.04 -8.35 -28.37
CA PRO A 721 -33.31 -6.99 -28.80
C PRO A 721 -34.37 -6.34 -27.90
N ALA A 722 -34.19 -5.07 -27.55
CA ALA A 722 -35.23 -4.21 -27.06
C ALA A 722 -36.05 -3.73 -28.28
N VAL A 723 -37.35 -3.83 -28.20
CA VAL A 723 -38.25 -3.53 -29.32
C VAL A 723 -38.88 -2.16 -29.12
N GLU A 724 -38.92 -1.35 -30.18
CA GLU A 724 -39.62 -0.09 -30.15
C GLU A 724 -41.12 -0.28 -29.85
N LEU A 725 -41.65 0.51 -28.93
CA LEU A 725 -43.05 0.36 -28.50
C LEU A 725 -44.00 0.69 -29.68
N GLY A 726 -44.78 -0.29 -30.05
CA GLY A 726 -45.73 -0.20 -31.18
C GLY A 726 -45.20 -0.62 -32.54
N VAL A 727 -43.92 -1.01 -32.62
CA VAL A 727 -43.25 -1.51 -33.84
C VAL A 727 -42.71 -2.92 -33.54
N TRP A 728 -42.83 -3.85 -34.50
CA TRP A 728 -42.39 -5.21 -34.34
C TRP A 728 -40.97 -5.48 -34.85
N GLU A 729 -40.35 -4.47 -35.42
CA GLU A 729 -38.97 -4.56 -35.94
C GLU A 729 -37.97 -4.20 -34.86
N PRO A 730 -36.88 -4.96 -34.68
CA PRO A 730 -35.86 -4.69 -33.66
C PRO A 730 -34.90 -3.56 -34.05
N GLU A 731 -35.02 -3.04 -35.25
CA GLU A 731 -34.15 -1.98 -35.82
C GLU A 731 -34.92 -0.69 -36.02
N THR A 732 -34.40 0.38 -35.46
CA THR A 732 -34.93 1.72 -35.65
C THR A 732 -34.10 2.48 -36.72
N VAL A 733 -34.72 3.02 -37.73
CA VAL A 733 -34.06 3.86 -38.72
C VAL A 733 -33.78 5.23 -38.11
N LEU A 734 -32.51 5.57 -37.91
CA LEU A 734 -32.12 6.91 -37.43
C LEU A 734 -32.16 7.93 -38.57
N THR A 735 -31.54 7.62 -39.71
CA THR A 735 -31.46 8.53 -40.85
C THR A 735 -31.00 7.84 -42.13
N SER A 736 -31.10 8.54 -43.23
CA SER A 736 -30.51 8.15 -44.52
C SER A 736 -29.24 8.97 -44.79
N LEU A 737 -28.21 8.30 -45.24
CA LEU A 737 -26.89 8.88 -45.54
C LEU A 737 -26.62 8.77 -47.05
N GLN A 738 -26.32 9.90 -47.71
CA GLN A 738 -25.88 9.91 -49.10
C GLN A 738 -24.35 9.92 -49.17
N LEU A 739 -23.76 8.75 -49.45
CA LEU A 739 -22.32 8.59 -49.52
C LEU A 739 -21.81 8.82 -50.97
N SER A 740 -20.75 9.59 -51.12
CA SER A 740 -20.03 9.76 -52.37
C SER A 740 -18.55 9.44 -52.19
N VAL A 741 -17.91 9.03 -53.26
CA VAL A 741 -16.46 8.91 -53.35
C VAL A 741 -16.00 10.05 -54.28
N GLY A 742 -15.10 10.87 -53.79
CA GLY A 742 -14.54 11.98 -54.60
C GLY A 742 -13.89 11.44 -55.90
N ARG A 743 -14.01 12.17 -56.95
CA ARG A 743 -13.41 11.82 -58.26
C ARG A 743 -11.96 12.23 -58.29
#